data_eb1e3cc7f11fa9d788d2f5c62e166929
#
_entry.id   eb1e3cc7f11fa9d788d2f5c62e166929
#
_cell.length_a   1.000
_cell.length_b   1.000
_cell.length_c   1.000
_cell.angle_alpha   90.00
_cell.angle_beta   90.00
_cell.angle_gamma   90.00
#
_symmetry.space_group_name_H-M   'P 1'
#
loop_
_entity.id
_entity.type
_entity.pdbx_description
1 polymer ?
#
loop_
_entity_poly.entity_id
_entity_poly.type
_entity_poly.pdbx_seq_one_letter_code
_entity_poly.pdbx_strand_id
1 'polypeptide(L)'
;MDIRIALAGNPNSGKTTLFNALTGSNQFVGNWPGVTVEKKEGKLKKHEGVTITDLPGIYSLSPYTLEEVVARNYLLGERPDAILNIIDGTNLERNLYLTTQLTELGIPVVVAINMMDLVKKNGDKINVEELSRQLGCKVVEIFALKGTGVMAAAEAAIDAAKNSKTVPQHTFSGSVEHALAHIEEAAVHNMPEEQQRWYAIKIFERDDKVLSSLNIDKGVLEHIENDIKAVETEMDDDAESIITNERYIYIGEVIKACYKKKNHGGLSTSDRIDRIVTNRWLGLPIFAAVMFIVYWVAMVGVGAPATDWANDGLFGDGWHLLGIDGGYGKLAEEYGDASLIVDGYDAYIEENGSLAADGTFTYEVENEETLAITTKKATMVDYEKAKATIERIGEEPDPADYGIWVPGVPVLVGNALEKAGTADWLSGLILDGIVAGVGAVLGFVPQMLVLFLMLAFLEACGYMARIAFVLDRIFRKFGLSGKSFIPMLIGTGCGIPGIMASRTIENERDRRMTIMTTTFIPCGAKVPFIGMIAGALFGGSAWVSTSAYFIGMAAIIISGIMLKKTKMFAGDPAPFVMELPAYHWPTLGNVLRSMWERGWSFIKKAGTIILLSTIFVWFTSRFGWLDGQFCMLEEDQISASILAKIGNAIAWIFAPLGWGNWQATVASITGLVAKENIVGTLGVLYSGGAGTVYDAIAAAFNGITGYSFLVFNLLCAPCFAAIGAIKREMNSPKWTWFAIGYQCGFAYAVALMINQFGGLFTGNANIIGVIAAVIVLAAIIYMLVRPYKEATKLTTKVEM
;
A
#
# COMPACT_ATOMS: atom_id res chain seq x y z
N MET A 1 26.48 -24.72 -36.46
CA MET A 1 25.33 -23.82 -36.27
C MET A 1 25.24 -23.52 -34.79
N ASP A 2 25.25 -22.26 -34.42
CA ASP A 2 25.05 -21.89 -33.04
C ASP A 2 23.51 -21.90 -32.77
N ILE A 3 23.08 -22.80 -31.88
CA ILE A 3 21.69 -23.00 -31.51
C ILE A 3 21.37 -22.12 -30.29
N ARG A 4 20.33 -21.31 -30.35
CA ARG A 4 19.86 -20.50 -29.25
C ARG A 4 18.57 -21.09 -28.68
N ILE A 5 18.55 -21.44 -27.41
CA ILE A 5 17.41 -21.99 -26.70
C ILE A 5 16.94 -20.98 -25.67
N ALA A 6 15.67 -20.57 -25.72
CA ALA A 6 15.05 -19.77 -24.67
C ALA A 6 14.52 -20.68 -23.56
N LEU A 7 14.88 -20.39 -22.31
CA LEU A 7 14.31 -21.05 -21.15
C LEU A 7 13.15 -20.22 -20.61
N ALA A 8 11.94 -20.71 -20.78
CA ALA A 8 10.71 -20.08 -20.33
C ALA A 8 10.08 -20.85 -19.17
N GLY A 9 9.18 -20.23 -18.43
CA GLY A 9 8.41 -20.89 -17.37
C GLY A 9 7.84 -19.92 -16.35
N ASN A 10 6.85 -20.35 -15.62
CA ASN A 10 6.19 -19.56 -14.59
C ASN A 10 7.16 -19.29 -13.41
N PRO A 11 6.96 -18.21 -12.67
CA PRO A 11 7.64 -18.01 -11.40
C PRO A 11 7.49 -19.23 -10.48
N ASN A 12 8.57 -19.60 -9.80
CA ASN A 12 8.64 -20.76 -8.87
C ASN A 12 8.53 -22.17 -9.51
N SER A 13 8.48 -22.31 -10.82
CA SER A 13 8.51 -23.61 -11.50
C SER A 13 9.83 -24.36 -11.39
N GLY A 14 10.89 -23.68 -10.88
CA GLY A 14 12.26 -24.25 -10.79
C GLY A 14 13.18 -23.83 -11.94
N LYS A 15 12.83 -22.78 -12.69
CA LYS A 15 13.53 -22.27 -13.86
C LYS A 15 14.99 -21.95 -13.58
N THR A 16 15.31 -21.16 -12.56
CA THR A 16 16.68 -20.81 -12.17
C THR A 16 17.50 -22.05 -11.78
N THR A 17 16.88 -23.02 -11.11
CA THR A 17 17.51 -24.28 -10.75
C THR A 17 17.87 -25.07 -12.00
N LEU A 18 16.95 -25.13 -12.96
CA LEU A 18 17.21 -25.81 -14.27
C LEU A 18 18.31 -25.10 -15.06
N PHE A 19 18.26 -23.77 -15.13
CA PHE A 19 19.31 -22.99 -15.82
C PHE A 19 20.71 -23.23 -15.24
N ASN A 20 20.85 -23.19 -13.91
CA ASN A 20 22.12 -23.47 -13.24
C ASN A 20 22.59 -24.91 -13.45
N ALA A 21 21.68 -25.87 -13.47
CA ALA A 21 22.02 -27.27 -13.75
C ALA A 21 22.55 -27.47 -15.17
N LEU A 22 21.97 -26.79 -16.16
CA LEU A 22 22.32 -26.84 -17.58
C LEU A 22 23.62 -26.11 -17.90
N THR A 23 23.85 -24.91 -17.37
CA THR A 23 24.96 -24.02 -17.74
C THR A 23 26.16 -24.10 -16.78
N GLY A 24 25.93 -24.38 -15.51
CA GLY A 24 26.99 -24.40 -14.47
C GLY A 24 27.55 -22.98 -14.19
N SER A 25 28.90 -22.89 -14.16
CA SER A 25 29.59 -21.62 -13.90
C SER A 25 29.77 -20.71 -15.13
N ASN A 26 29.45 -21.22 -16.32
CA ASN A 26 29.63 -20.50 -17.59
C ASN A 26 28.41 -19.65 -17.90
N GLN A 27 28.18 -18.60 -17.10
CA GLN A 27 27.03 -17.74 -17.23
C GLN A 27 27.47 -16.28 -17.42
N PHE A 28 26.78 -15.57 -18.28
CA PHE A 28 26.83 -14.11 -18.39
C PHE A 28 25.61 -13.53 -17.75
N VAL A 29 25.80 -12.57 -16.85
CA VAL A 29 24.71 -11.87 -16.15
C VAL A 29 24.80 -10.39 -16.49
N GLY A 30 23.71 -9.81 -16.97
CA GLY A 30 23.58 -8.41 -17.32
C GLY A 30 22.13 -7.97 -17.16
N ASN A 31 21.78 -6.83 -17.74
CA ASN A 31 20.38 -6.39 -17.81
C ASN A 31 19.89 -6.44 -19.26
N TRP A 32 18.61 -6.68 -19.43
CA TRP A 32 17.99 -6.52 -20.75
C TRP A 32 18.11 -5.07 -21.23
N PRO A 33 18.33 -4.82 -22.53
CA PRO A 33 18.51 -3.48 -23.05
C PRO A 33 17.35 -2.53 -22.67
N GLY A 34 17.69 -1.39 -22.08
CA GLY A 34 16.71 -0.35 -21.73
C GLY A 34 15.85 -0.58 -20.49
N VAL A 35 16.04 -1.69 -19.77
CA VAL A 35 15.25 -2.04 -18.59
C VAL A 35 16.13 -2.58 -17.46
N THR A 36 15.57 -2.59 -16.22
CA THR A 36 16.26 -3.08 -15.02
C THR A 36 16.07 -4.60 -14.78
N VAL A 37 15.52 -5.31 -15.76
CA VAL A 37 15.29 -6.76 -15.67
C VAL A 37 16.59 -7.49 -15.96
N GLU A 38 16.95 -8.46 -15.12
CA GLU A 38 18.18 -9.25 -15.23
C GLU A 38 18.12 -10.21 -16.43
N LYS A 39 19.17 -10.20 -17.26
CA LYS A 39 19.38 -11.11 -18.39
C LYS A 39 20.47 -12.11 -18.02
N LYS A 40 20.19 -13.41 -18.15
CA LYS A 40 21.15 -14.48 -17.94
C LYS A 40 21.30 -15.30 -19.22
N GLU A 41 22.52 -15.45 -19.66
CA GLU A 41 22.88 -16.34 -20.78
C GLU A 41 23.97 -17.28 -20.36
N GLY A 42 23.95 -18.52 -20.87
CA GLY A 42 24.95 -19.49 -20.53
C GLY A 42 25.12 -20.53 -21.63
N LYS A 43 26.34 -21.08 -21.77
CA LYS A 43 26.62 -22.18 -22.68
C LYS A 43 26.19 -23.52 -22.06
N LEU A 44 25.53 -24.35 -22.85
CA LEU A 44 25.08 -25.66 -22.41
C LEU A 44 26.31 -26.58 -22.15
N LYS A 45 26.32 -27.27 -21.01
CA LYS A 45 27.32 -28.27 -20.69
C LYS A 45 27.33 -29.38 -21.74
N LYS A 46 28.51 -29.84 -22.13
CA LYS A 46 28.75 -30.95 -23.09
C LYS A 46 28.31 -30.67 -24.54
N HIS A 47 27.80 -29.52 -24.87
CA HIS A 47 27.40 -29.13 -26.23
C HIS A 47 28.03 -27.79 -26.61
N GLU A 48 29.10 -27.82 -27.41
CA GLU A 48 29.67 -26.59 -27.96
C GLU A 48 28.74 -26.01 -29.03
N GLY A 49 28.53 -24.69 -28.98
CA GLY A 49 27.66 -23.96 -29.93
C GLY A 49 26.17 -23.90 -29.52
N VAL A 50 25.82 -24.34 -28.30
CA VAL A 50 24.45 -24.16 -27.78
C VAL A 50 24.43 -23.14 -26.66
N THR A 51 23.66 -22.06 -26.85
CA THR A 51 23.45 -20.98 -25.85
C THR A 51 22.02 -21.04 -25.29
N ILE A 52 21.94 -20.99 -23.97
CA ILE A 52 20.62 -20.90 -23.26
C ILE A 52 20.45 -19.49 -22.72
N THR A 53 19.34 -18.87 -23.05
CA THR A 53 18.93 -17.57 -22.52
C THR A 53 17.81 -17.77 -21.50
N ASP A 54 18.04 -17.36 -20.25
CA ASP A 54 17.02 -17.43 -19.18
C ASP A 54 16.06 -16.23 -19.31
N LEU A 55 14.83 -16.50 -19.68
CA LEU A 55 13.79 -15.47 -19.72
C LEU A 55 13.29 -15.15 -18.30
N PRO A 56 12.78 -13.94 -18.03
CA PRO A 56 12.09 -13.66 -16.78
C PRO A 56 10.98 -14.68 -16.50
N GLY A 57 10.68 -14.92 -15.23
CA GLY A 57 9.52 -15.76 -14.87
C GLY A 57 8.22 -15.02 -15.18
N ILE A 58 7.42 -15.56 -16.08
CA ILE A 58 6.20 -14.92 -16.58
C ILE A 58 5.00 -15.87 -16.49
N TYR A 59 3.81 -15.30 -16.40
CA TYR A 59 2.57 -16.08 -16.42
C TYR A 59 1.89 -16.06 -17.80
N SER A 60 2.16 -15.02 -18.57
CA SER A 60 1.59 -14.81 -19.88
C SER A 60 2.53 -14.01 -20.80
N LEU A 61 2.27 -13.98 -22.09
CA LEU A 61 2.95 -13.11 -23.05
C LEU A 61 2.18 -11.79 -23.29
N SER A 62 1.20 -11.49 -22.46
CA SER A 62 0.48 -10.22 -22.50
C SER A 62 1.34 -9.10 -21.92
N PRO A 63 1.28 -7.84 -22.44
CA PRO A 63 2.23 -6.79 -22.08
C PRO A 63 1.89 -6.05 -20.78
N TYR A 64 1.53 -6.78 -19.71
CA TYR A 64 1.10 -6.20 -18.44
C TYR A 64 2.27 -5.89 -17.50
N THR A 65 3.32 -6.71 -17.52
CA THR A 65 4.51 -6.51 -16.70
C THR A 65 5.74 -6.24 -17.57
N LEU A 66 6.78 -5.61 -16.97
CA LEU A 66 8.05 -5.39 -17.66
C LEU A 66 8.71 -6.70 -18.07
N GLU A 67 8.62 -7.70 -17.21
CA GLU A 67 9.14 -9.05 -17.43
C GLU A 67 8.44 -9.72 -18.63
N GLU A 68 7.13 -9.62 -18.72
CA GLU A 68 6.34 -10.15 -19.85
C GLU A 68 6.65 -9.43 -21.16
N VAL A 69 6.79 -8.10 -21.11
CA VAL A 69 7.21 -7.29 -22.28
C VAL A 69 8.59 -7.71 -22.76
N VAL A 70 9.55 -7.90 -21.85
CA VAL A 70 10.92 -8.33 -22.18
C VAL A 70 10.92 -9.72 -22.81
N ALA A 71 10.24 -10.68 -22.20
CA ALA A 71 10.16 -12.06 -22.71
C ALA A 71 9.49 -12.09 -24.09
N ARG A 72 8.37 -11.38 -24.26
CA ARG A 72 7.66 -11.27 -25.54
C ARG A 72 8.54 -10.64 -26.62
N ASN A 73 9.20 -9.51 -26.35
CA ASN A 73 10.06 -8.83 -27.32
C ASN A 73 11.23 -9.71 -27.74
N TYR A 74 11.80 -10.48 -26.83
CA TYR A 74 12.86 -11.42 -27.14
C TYR A 74 12.37 -12.55 -28.04
N LEU A 75 11.23 -13.18 -27.69
CA LEU A 75 10.69 -14.29 -28.45
C LEU A 75 10.26 -13.89 -29.87
N LEU A 76 9.74 -12.69 -30.05
CA LEU A 76 9.31 -12.17 -31.35
C LEU A 76 10.46 -11.58 -32.18
N GLY A 77 11.38 -10.83 -31.53
CA GLY A 77 12.46 -10.11 -32.21
C GLY A 77 13.69 -10.97 -32.48
N GLU A 78 14.22 -11.63 -31.45
CA GLU A 78 15.42 -12.48 -31.55
C GLU A 78 15.12 -13.88 -32.11
N ARG A 79 13.88 -14.34 -31.95
CA ARG A 79 13.40 -15.66 -32.40
C ARG A 79 14.38 -16.78 -32.14
N PRO A 80 14.46 -17.33 -30.91
CA PRO A 80 15.32 -18.47 -30.60
C PRO A 80 14.94 -19.69 -31.44
N ASP A 81 15.89 -20.61 -31.64
CA ASP A 81 15.68 -21.80 -32.44
C ASP A 81 14.76 -22.84 -31.78
N ALA A 82 14.65 -22.77 -30.42
CA ALA A 82 13.71 -23.59 -29.66
C ALA A 82 13.40 -22.90 -28.30
N ILE A 83 12.26 -23.25 -27.71
CA ILE A 83 11.86 -22.87 -26.36
C ILE A 83 11.84 -24.11 -25.47
N LEU A 84 12.59 -24.08 -24.37
CA LEU A 84 12.47 -25.07 -23.29
C LEU A 84 11.59 -24.46 -22.19
N ASN A 85 10.32 -24.90 -22.11
CA ASN A 85 9.37 -24.40 -21.15
C ASN A 85 9.31 -25.32 -19.93
N ILE A 86 9.67 -24.80 -18.75
CA ILE A 86 9.58 -25.56 -17.51
C ILE A 86 8.25 -25.30 -16.82
N ILE A 87 7.53 -26.39 -16.50
CA ILE A 87 6.23 -26.34 -15.84
C ILE A 87 6.25 -27.08 -14.50
N ASP A 88 5.48 -26.62 -13.54
CA ASP A 88 5.26 -27.28 -12.26
C ASP A 88 4.14 -28.30 -12.39
N GLY A 89 4.46 -29.59 -12.24
CA GLY A 89 3.49 -30.69 -12.32
C GLY A 89 2.43 -30.67 -11.22
N THR A 90 2.66 -29.96 -10.11
CA THR A 90 1.68 -29.81 -9.04
C THR A 90 0.60 -28.77 -9.35
N ASN A 91 0.91 -27.84 -10.28
CA ASN A 91 0.02 -26.74 -10.72
C ASN A 91 -0.08 -26.70 -12.26
N LEU A 92 -0.47 -27.83 -12.84
CA LEU A 92 -0.42 -28.04 -14.28
C LEU A 92 -1.27 -27.02 -15.06
N GLU A 93 -2.50 -26.77 -14.60
CA GLU A 93 -3.48 -25.88 -15.25
C GLU A 93 -2.90 -24.48 -15.51
N ARG A 94 -2.33 -23.89 -14.47
CA ARG A 94 -1.73 -22.55 -14.54
C ARG A 94 -0.52 -22.49 -15.47
N ASN A 95 0.31 -23.51 -15.39
CA ASN A 95 1.53 -23.54 -16.19
C ASN A 95 1.23 -23.79 -17.68
N LEU A 96 0.15 -24.50 -17.98
CA LEU A 96 -0.28 -24.73 -19.35
C LEU A 96 -0.80 -23.46 -20.03
N TYR A 97 -1.25 -22.44 -19.29
CA TYR A 97 -1.67 -21.16 -19.86
C TYR A 97 -0.52 -20.45 -20.62
N LEU A 98 0.66 -20.38 -20.02
CA LEU A 98 1.85 -19.88 -20.71
C LEU A 98 2.26 -20.82 -21.85
N THR A 99 2.16 -22.14 -21.62
CA THR A 99 2.52 -23.14 -22.63
C THR A 99 1.71 -22.99 -23.90
N THR A 100 0.39 -22.77 -23.80
CA THR A 100 -0.47 -22.54 -24.97
C THR A 100 -0.03 -21.31 -25.76
N GLN A 101 0.27 -20.21 -25.09
CA GLN A 101 0.79 -19.00 -25.76
C GLN A 101 2.15 -19.18 -26.41
N LEU A 102 3.03 -19.99 -25.82
CA LEU A 102 4.35 -20.30 -26.40
C LEU A 102 4.21 -21.16 -27.67
N THR A 103 3.26 -22.12 -27.67
CA THR A 103 3.00 -22.94 -28.86
C THR A 103 2.36 -22.13 -30.00
N GLU A 104 1.60 -21.07 -29.70
CA GLU A 104 1.02 -20.15 -30.67
C GLU A 104 2.08 -19.36 -31.48
N LEU A 105 3.33 -19.19 -30.95
CA LEU A 105 4.40 -18.44 -31.62
C LEU A 105 5.01 -19.14 -32.83
N GLY A 106 4.72 -20.42 -33.03
CA GLY A 106 5.32 -21.25 -34.10
C GLY A 106 6.81 -21.52 -33.91
N ILE A 107 7.40 -21.25 -32.74
CA ILE A 107 8.75 -21.64 -32.36
C ILE A 107 8.68 -23.06 -31.78
N PRO A 108 9.63 -23.98 -32.12
CA PRO A 108 9.67 -25.30 -31.50
C PRO A 108 9.68 -25.25 -29.98
N VAL A 109 8.71 -25.89 -29.33
CA VAL A 109 8.56 -25.91 -27.86
C VAL A 109 8.81 -27.32 -27.34
N VAL A 110 9.62 -27.43 -26.29
CA VAL A 110 9.75 -28.63 -25.46
C VAL A 110 9.33 -28.31 -24.05
N VAL A 111 8.44 -29.11 -23.49
CA VAL A 111 7.93 -28.93 -22.11
C VAL A 111 8.71 -29.83 -21.16
N ALA A 112 9.27 -29.25 -20.12
CA ALA A 112 9.95 -29.94 -19.03
C ALA A 112 9.07 -29.92 -17.76
N ILE A 113 8.46 -31.05 -17.39
CA ILE A 113 7.64 -31.15 -16.19
C ILE A 113 8.54 -31.41 -14.98
N ASN A 114 8.52 -30.46 -14.05
CA ASN A 114 9.26 -30.53 -12.80
C ASN A 114 8.33 -30.94 -11.64
N MET A 115 8.91 -31.25 -10.47
CA MET A 115 8.19 -31.58 -9.23
C MET A 115 7.30 -32.86 -9.31
N MET A 116 7.61 -33.78 -10.22
CA MET A 116 6.87 -35.03 -10.39
C MET A 116 6.96 -35.95 -9.17
N ASP A 117 7.94 -35.80 -8.30
CA ASP A 117 8.04 -36.47 -7.01
C ASP A 117 6.93 -36.04 -6.04
N LEU A 118 6.58 -34.76 -6.04
CA LEU A 118 5.45 -34.24 -5.27
C LEU A 118 4.12 -34.74 -5.83
N VAL A 119 3.94 -34.74 -7.14
CA VAL A 119 2.76 -35.31 -7.81
C VAL A 119 2.58 -36.77 -7.41
N LYS A 120 3.65 -37.60 -7.52
CA LYS A 120 3.62 -39.02 -7.13
C LYS A 120 3.38 -39.20 -5.62
N LYS A 121 3.96 -38.34 -4.78
CA LYS A 121 3.74 -38.35 -3.32
C LYS A 121 2.29 -38.05 -2.95
N ASN A 122 1.63 -37.16 -3.68
CA ASN A 122 0.21 -36.84 -3.51
C ASN A 122 -0.69 -37.98 -4.03
N GLY A 123 -0.11 -38.94 -4.74
CA GLY A 123 -0.80 -40.08 -5.36
C GLY A 123 -1.51 -39.75 -6.67
N ASP A 124 -1.24 -38.56 -7.22
CA ASP A 124 -1.76 -38.13 -8.51
C ASP A 124 -0.92 -38.72 -9.64
N LYS A 125 -1.51 -38.84 -10.82
CA LYS A 125 -0.85 -39.36 -12.02
C LYS A 125 -1.03 -38.41 -13.20
N ILE A 126 0.07 -38.08 -13.85
CA ILE A 126 0.09 -37.33 -15.12
C ILE A 126 0.53 -38.33 -16.22
N ASN A 127 -0.29 -38.43 -17.26
CA ASN A 127 0.09 -39.17 -18.46
C ASN A 127 0.88 -38.26 -19.41
N VAL A 128 2.20 -38.37 -19.36
CA VAL A 128 3.12 -37.49 -20.10
C VAL A 128 2.99 -37.69 -21.61
N GLU A 129 2.73 -38.91 -22.08
CA GLU A 129 2.55 -39.20 -23.50
C GLU A 129 1.28 -38.54 -24.04
N GLU A 130 0.19 -38.66 -23.30
CA GLU A 130 -1.08 -38.02 -23.65
C GLU A 130 -0.97 -36.49 -23.61
N LEU A 131 -0.28 -35.96 -22.60
CA LEU A 131 -0.02 -34.52 -22.52
C LEU A 131 0.81 -34.02 -23.73
N SER A 132 1.81 -34.78 -24.12
CA SER A 132 2.64 -34.47 -25.31
C SER A 132 1.79 -34.48 -26.60
N ARG A 133 0.86 -35.42 -26.70
CA ARG A 133 -0.06 -35.54 -27.86
C ARG A 133 -1.04 -34.37 -27.92
N GLN A 134 -1.60 -33.98 -26.75
CA GLN A 134 -2.59 -32.89 -26.67
C GLN A 134 -1.95 -31.51 -26.93
N LEU A 135 -0.72 -31.30 -26.47
CA LEU A 135 0.01 -30.04 -26.66
C LEU A 135 0.71 -29.91 -28.03
N GLY A 136 0.83 -31.02 -28.77
CA GLY A 136 1.56 -31.07 -30.05
C GLY A 136 3.07 -30.82 -29.92
N CYS A 137 3.64 -31.00 -28.72
CA CYS A 137 5.05 -30.78 -28.45
C CYS A 137 5.61 -31.85 -27.50
N LYS A 138 6.93 -32.04 -27.53
CA LYS A 138 7.60 -33.08 -26.71
C LYS A 138 7.58 -32.69 -25.26
N VAL A 139 7.16 -33.61 -24.39
CA VAL A 139 7.11 -33.44 -22.95
C VAL A 139 8.10 -34.37 -22.27
N VAL A 140 8.91 -33.85 -21.31
CA VAL A 140 9.98 -34.61 -20.62
C VAL A 140 9.83 -34.44 -19.11
N GLU A 141 9.88 -35.54 -18.34
CA GLU A 141 9.91 -35.44 -16.87
C GLU A 141 11.31 -35.03 -16.39
N ILE A 142 11.38 -34.05 -15.51
CA ILE A 142 12.63 -33.62 -14.89
C ILE A 142 12.53 -33.51 -13.38
N PHE A 143 13.67 -33.59 -12.69
CA PHE A 143 13.83 -33.27 -11.29
C PHE A 143 14.97 -32.25 -11.17
N ALA A 144 14.67 -30.99 -11.32
CA ALA A 144 15.66 -29.92 -11.44
C ALA A 144 16.65 -29.90 -10.25
N LEU A 145 16.15 -30.11 -9.01
CA LEU A 145 16.99 -30.17 -7.81
C LEU A 145 17.97 -31.38 -7.79
N LYS A 146 17.53 -32.51 -8.33
CA LYS A 146 18.34 -33.73 -8.36
C LYS A 146 19.19 -33.89 -9.64
N GLY A 147 18.98 -33.02 -10.61
CA GLY A 147 19.62 -33.04 -11.91
C GLY A 147 19.17 -34.19 -12.84
N THR A 148 18.11 -34.94 -12.46
CA THR A 148 17.63 -36.08 -13.26
C THR A 148 16.75 -35.56 -14.40
N GLY A 149 16.92 -36.10 -15.61
CA GLY A 149 16.15 -35.70 -16.80
C GLY A 149 16.57 -34.36 -17.41
N VAL A 150 17.39 -33.56 -16.73
CA VAL A 150 17.78 -32.21 -17.14
C VAL A 150 18.49 -32.19 -18.51
N MET A 151 19.45 -33.09 -18.72
CA MET A 151 20.14 -33.17 -20.00
C MET A 151 19.23 -33.74 -21.11
N ALA A 152 18.35 -34.70 -20.78
CA ALA A 152 17.38 -35.22 -21.74
C ALA A 152 16.43 -34.15 -22.26
N ALA A 153 16.01 -33.20 -21.38
CA ALA A 153 15.20 -32.06 -21.79
C ALA A 153 15.99 -31.10 -22.71
N ALA A 154 17.27 -30.85 -22.43
CA ALA A 154 18.13 -30.04 -23.29
C ALA A 154 18.36 -30.70 -24.65
N GLU A 155 18.64 -32.00 -24.68
CA GLU A 155 18.81 -32.79 -25.93
C GLU A 155 17.51 -32.76 -26.76
N ALA A 156 16.33 -32.89 -26.08
CA ALA A 156 15.05 -32.77 -26.74
C ALA A 156 14.84 -31.38 -27.35
N ALA A 157 15.28 -30.31 -26.68
CA ALA A 157 15.20 -28.94 -27.19
C ALA A 157 16.13 -28.71 -28.39
N ILE A 158 17.37 -29.33 -28.38
CA ILE A 158 18.30 -29.27 -29.51
C ILE A 158 17.72 -30.03 -30.71
N ASP A 159 17.10 -31.18 -30.48
CA ASP A 159 16.46 -31.97 -31.54
C ASP A 159 15.28 -31.23 -32.14
N ALA A 160 14.45 -30.62 -31.30
CA ALA A 160 13.34 -29.78 -31.72
C ALA A 160 13.83 -28.60 -32.57
N ALA A 161 14.88 -27.90 -32.14
CA ALA A 161 15.49 -26.78 -32.88
C ALA A 161 15.94 -27.17 -34.30
N LYS A 162 16.34 -28.44 -34.52
CA LYS A 162 16.82 -28.90 -35.81
C LYS A 162 15.76 -29.49 -36.73
N ASN A 163 14.77 -30.15 -36.15
CA ASN A 163 13.93 -31.09 -36.89
C ASN A 163 12.42 -30.84 -36.70
N SER A 164 11.99 -29.94 -35.83
CA SER A 164 10.58 -29.82 -35.48
C SER A 164 10.00 -28.45 -35.80
N LYS A 165 8.71 -28.41 -36.08
CA LYS A 165 7.86 -27.23 -36.04
C LYS A 165 6.77 -27.49 -35.00
N THR A 166 6.45 -26.52 -34.17
CA THR A 166 5.31 -26.63 -33.27
C THR A 166 4.10 -25.99 -33.94
N VAL A 167 3.05 -26.77 -34.12
CA VAL A 167 1.77 -26.31 -34.64
C VAL A 167 0.79 -26.31 -33.48
N PRO A 168 0.12 -25.18 -33.17
CA PRO A 168 -0.90 -25.14 -32.14
C PRO A 168 -1.99 -26.20 -32.41
N GLN A 169 -2.30 -27.00 -31.40
CA GLN A 169 -3.33 -28.04 -31.50
C GLN A 169 -4.68 -27.55 -30.96
N HIS A 170 -4.75 -26.39 -30.37
CA HIS A 170 -5.97 -25.86 -29.79
C HIS A 170 -6.83 -25.15 -30.86
N THR A 171 -8.12 -25.45 -30.84
CA THR A 171 -9.14 -24.74 -31.54
C THR A 171 -10.11 -24.11 -30.54
N PHE A 172 -10.53 -22.90 -30.81
CA PHE A 172 -11.46 -22.16 -29.96
C PHE A 172 -12.92 -22.48 -30.30
N SER A 173 -13.89 -21.85 -29.64
CA SER A 173 -15.31 -21.99 -29.99
C SER A 173 -15.57 -21.58 -31.44
N GLY A 174 -16.63 -22.10 -32.04
CA GLY A 174 -16.90 -21.93 -33.48
C GLY A 174 -16.98 -20.49 -33.95
N SER A 175 -17.58 -19.58 -33.16
CA SER A 175 -17.66 -18.14 -33.48
C SER A 175 -16.31 -17.42 -33.37
N VAL A 176 -15.53 -17.76 -32.35
CA VAL A 176 -14.18 -17.19 -32.19
C VAL A 176 -13.24 -17.70 -33.29
N GLU A 177 -13.28 -19.01 -33.57
CA GLU A 177 -12.44 -19.62 -34.59
C GLU A 177 -12.76 -19.05 -35.99
N HIS A 178 -14.03 -18.82 -36.28
CA HIS A 178 -14.47 -18.20 -37.55
C HIS A 178 -13.92 -16.76 -37.68
N ALA A 179 -14.02 -15.95 -36.62
CA ALA A 179 -13.45 -14.60 -36.62
C ALA A 179 -11.92 -14.62 -36.77
N LEU A 180 -11.21 -15.54 -36.10
CA LEU A 180 -9.76 -15.67 -36.25
C LEU A 180 -9.35 -16.06 -37.66
N ALA A 181 -10.05 -17.02 -38.30
CA ALA A 181 -9.81 -17.41 -39.69
C ALA A 181 -9.99 -16.25 -40.67
N HIS A 182 -11.01 -15.41 -40.47
CA HIS A 182 -11.20 -14.18 -41.27
C HIS A 182 -10.04 -13.18 -41.05
N ILE A 183 -9.56 -13.04 -39.81
CA ILE A 183 -8.43 -12.18 -39.51
C ILE A 183 -7.13 -12.70 -40.14
N GLU A 184 -6.91 -14.03 -40.10
CA GLU A 184 -5.75 -14.69 -40.73
C GLU A 184 -5.73 -14.42 -42.25
N GLU A 185 -6.89 -14.58 -42.91
CA GLU A 185 -7.01 -14.34 -44.35
C GLU A 185 -6.92 -12.88 -44.73
N ALA A 186 -7.57 -11.99 -43.96
CA ALA A 186 -7.69 -10.56 -44.34
C ALA A 186 -6.44 -9.74 -44.00
N ALA A 187 -5.76 -10.04 -42.88
CA ALA A 187 -4.72 -9.16 -42.33
C ALA A 187 -3.32 -9.75 -42.31
N VAL A 188 -3.14 -11.07 -42.16
CA VAL A 188 -1.86 -11.71 -41.95
C VAL A 188 -1.52 -12.84 -42.92
N HIS A 189 -2.31 -13.04 -43.96
CA HIS A 189 -2.08 -14.06 -44.99
C HIS A 189 -0.68 -14.04 -45.62
N ASN A 190 -0.06 -12.86 -45.73
CA ASN A 190 1.27 -12.71 -46.28
C ASN A 190 2.42 -13.05 -45.30
N MET A 191 2.08 -13.40 -44.05
CA MET A 191 3.06 -13.81 -43.05
C MET A 191 3.35 -15.31 -43.12
N PRO A 192 4.48 -15.77 -42.54
CA PRO A 192 4.73 -17.21 -42.41
C PRO A 192 3.57 -17.90 -41.68
N GLU A 193 3.12 -19.03 -42.19
CA GLU A 193 1.97 -19.78 -41.70
C GLU A 193 2.02 -20.04 -40.19
N GLU A 194 3.26 -20.31 -39.66
CA GLU A 194 3.49 -20.58 -38.25
C GLU A 194 3.22 -19.35 -37.34
N GLN A 195 3.15 -18.15 -37.92
CA GLN A 195 2.96 -16.91 -37.17
C GLN A 195 1.54 -16.36 -37.27
N GLN A 196 0.81 -16.73 -38.30
CA GLN A 196 -0.51 -16.17 -38.63
C GLN A 196 -1.47 -16.27 -37.43
N ARG A 197 -1.50 -17.45 -36.79
CA ARG A 197 -2.37 -17.71 -35.64
C ARG A 197 -2.13 -16.76 -34.48
N TRP A 198 -0.87 -16.53 -34.10
CA TRP A 198 -0.53 -15.65 -32.99
C TRP A 198 -0.90 -14.21 -33.31
N TYR A 199 -0.59 -13.73 -34.52
CA TYR A 199 -0.96 -12.37 -34.93
C TYR A 199 -2.48 -12.20 -35.04
N ALA A 200 -3.23 -13.17 -35.52
CA ALA A 200 -4.67 -13.13 -35.59
C ALA A 200 -5.29 -13.00 -34.18
N ILE A 201 -4.84 -13.80 -33.23
CA ILE A 201 -5.27 -13.72 -31.84
C ILE A 201 -4.97 -12.33 -31.26
N LYS A 202 -3.78 -11.76 -31.52
CA LYS A 202 -3.41 -10.42 -31.02
C LYS A 202 -4.19 -9.29 -31.69
N ILE A 203 -4.56 -9.43 -32.94
CA ILE A 203 -5.46 -8.49 -33.63
C ILE A 203 -6.86 -8.59 -33.02
N PHE A 204 -7.35 -9.80 -32.76
CA PHE A 204 -8.65 -10.01 -32.10
C PHE A 204 -8.67 -9.39 -30.70
N GLU A 205 -7.59 -9.55 -29.92
CA GLU A 205 -7.40 -8.90 -28.61
C GLU A 205 -7.17 -7.38 -28.71
N ARG A 206 -7.09 -6.79 -29.90
CA ARG A 206 -6.78 -5.36 -30.16
C ARG A 206 -5.46 -4.89 -29.56
N ASP A 207 -4.41 -5.74 -29.62
CA ASP A 207 -3.09 -5.40 -29.08
C ASP A 207 -2.45 -4.23 -29.86
N ASP A 208 -2.36 -3.06 -29.21
CA ASP A 208 -1.86 -1.82 -29.82
C ASP A 208 -0.46 -1.94 -30.42
N LYS A 209 0.45 -2.72 -29.75
CA LYS A 209 1.83 -2.88 -30.24
C LYS A 209 1.89 -3.72 -31.50
N VAL A 210 1.07 -4.76 -31.57
CA VAL A 210 0.97 -5.60 -32.78
C VAL A 210 0.33 -4.81 -33.91
N LEU A 211 -0.77 -4.13 -33.64
CA LEU A 211 -1.46 -3.30 -34.64
C LEU A 211 -0.57 -2.19 -35.20
N SER A 212 0.26 -1.56 -34.34
CA SER A 212 1.20 -0.52 -34.78
C SER A 212 2.36 -1.07 -35.63
N SER A 213 2.73 -2.35 -35.45
CA SER A 213 3.78 -3.01 -36.24
C SER A 213 3.28 -3.54 -37.60
N LEU A 214 1.96 -3.70 -37.74
CA LEU A 214 1.33 -4.20 -38.96
C LEU A 214 0.77 -3.02 -39.78
N ASN A 215 1.06 -3.01 -41.10
CA ASN A 215 0.52 -2.00 -41.99
C ASN A 215 -0.77 -2.49 -42.63
N ILE A 216 -1.85 -2.53 -41.84
CA ILE A 216 -3.15 -3.05 -42.26
C ILE A 216 -4.01 -1.90 -42.85
N ASP A 217 -4.69 -2.16 -43.99
CA ASP A 217 -5.60 -1.18 -44.59
C ASP A 217 -6.79 -0.87 -43.69
N LYS A 218 -7.24 0.38 -43.70
CA LYS A 218 -8.36 0.83 -42.87
C LYS A 218 -9.66 0.11 -43.13
N GLY A 219 -9.94 -0.24 -44.39
CA GLY A 219 -11.14 -0.95 -44.77
C GLY A 219 -11.15 -2.37 -44.21
N VAL A 220 -9.99 -3.04 -44.22
CA VAL A 220 -9.79 -4.34 -43.61
C VAL A 220 -9.97 -4.29 -42.08
N LEU A 221 -9.41 -3.27 -41.44
CA LEU A 221 -9.58 -3.08 -39.99
C LEU A 221 -11.04 -2.88 -39.57
N GLU A 222 -11.81 -2.14 -40.37
CA GLU A 222 -13.22 -1.91 -40.09
C GLU A 222 -14.04 -3.21 -40.25
N HIS A 223 -13.69 -4.04 -41.23
CA HIS A 223 -14.32 -5.37 -41.41
C HIS A 223 -14.02 -6.29 -40.21
N ILE A 224 -12.73 -6.42 -39.85
CA ILE A 224 -12.29 -7.21 -38.69
C ILE A 224 -12.97 -6.73 -37.40
N GLU A 225 -13.07 -5.41 -37.19
CA GLU A 225 -13.73 -4.85 -36.02
C GLU A 225 -15.20 -5.24 -35.91
N ASN A 226 -15.91 -5.39 -37.05
CA ASN A 226 -17.28 -5.85 -37.05
C ASN A 226 -17.38 -7.33 -36.66
N ASP A 227 -16.44 -8.16 -37.12
CA ASP A 227 -16.39 -9.58 -36.74
C ASP A 227 -16.12 -9.74 -35.25
N ILE A 228 -15.16 -8.99 -34.71
CA ILE A 228 -14.84 -9.00 -33.26
C ILE A 228 -16.07 -8.58 -32.44
N LYS A 229 -16.76 -7.50 -32.84
CA LYS A 229 -17.96 -7.03 -32.13
C LYS A 229 -19.12 -8.03 -32.20
N ALA A 230 -19.25 -8.76 -33.29
CA ALA A 230 -20.24 -9.79 -33.38
C ALA A 230 -20.02 -10.90 -32.35
N VAL A 231 -18.75 -11.32 -32.16
CA VAL A 231 -18.36 -12.31 -31.16
C VAL A 231 -18.50 -11.76 -29.74
N GLU A 232 -18.08 -10.52 -29.49
CA GLU A 232 -18.26 -9.86 -28.19
C GLU A 232 -19.74 -9.77 -27.79
N THR A 233 -20.61 -9.47 -28.74
CA THR A 233 -22.06 -9.41 -28.50
C THR A 233 -22.67 -10.80 -28.27
N GLU A 234 -22.22 -11.83 -28.98
CA GLU A 234 -22.66 -13.21 -28.79
C GLU A 234 -22.24 -13.77 -27.42
N MET A 235 -21.01 -13.49 -27.00
CA MET A 235 -20.43 -14.05 -25.78
C MET A 235 -20.61 -13.15 -24.53
N ASP A 236 -21.17 -11.95 -24.70
CA ASP A 236 -21.42 -10.95 -23.64
C ASP A 236 -20.16 -10.63 -22.82
N ASP A 237 -18.99 -10.58 -23.50
CA ASP A 237 -17.69 -10.30 -22.86
C ASP A 237 -16.76 -9.56 -23.83
N ASP A 238 -15.65 -8.99 -23.33
CA ASP A 238 -14.63 -8.33 -24.16
C ASP A 238 -13.71 -9.35 -24.86
N ALA A 239 -13.10 -8.95 -25.96
CA ALA A 239 -12.29 -9.82 -26.80
C ALA A 239 -11.12 -10.48 -26.07
N GLU A 240 -10.47 -9.79 -25.13
CA GLU A 240 -9.35 -10.33 -24.34
C GLU A 240 -9.82 -11.38 -23.33
N SER A 241 -10.94 -11.11 -22.67
CA SER A 241 -11.60 -12.05 -21.75
C SER A 241 -12.07 -13.30 -22.46
N ILE A 242 -12.64 -13.15 -23.66
CA ILE A 242 -13.07 -14.27 -24.51
C ILE A 242 -11.90 -15.20 -24.82
N ILE A 243 -10.80 -14.68 -25.35
CA ILE A 243 -9.61 -15.49 -25.69
C ILE A 243 -9.02 -16.16 -24.42
N THR A 244 -9.00 -15.44 -23.32
CA THR A 244 -8.52 -16.00 -22.05
C THR A 244 -9.40 -17.17 -21.60
N ASN A 245 -10.71 -17.02 -21.66
CA ASN A 245 -11.67 -18.08 -21.31
C ASN A 245 -11.55 -19.29 -22.23
N GLU A 246 -11.43 -19.09 -23.53
CA GLU A 246 -11.25 -20.15 -24.53
C GLU A 246 -9.95 -20.96 -24.26
N ARG A 247 -8.85 -20.30 -23.92
CA ARG A 247 -7.62 -20.99 -23.51
C ARG A 247 -7.84 -21.85 -22.27
N TYR A 248 -8.56 -21.36 -21.26
CA TYR A 248 -8.86 -22.16 -20.06
C TYR A 248 -9.80 -23.34 -20.34
N ILE A 249 -10.76 -23.20 -21.27
CA ILE A 249 -11.60 -24.32 -21.72
C ILE A 249 -10.71 -25.41 -22.32
N TYR A 250 -9.86 -25.05 -23.27
CA TYR A 250 -8.90 -25.99 -23.87
C TYR A 250 -7.99 -26.65 -22.83
N ILE A 251 -7.39 -25.89 -21.93
CA ILE A 251 -6.54 -26.40 -20.84
C ILE A 251 -7.32 -27.39 -19.96
N GLY A 252 -8.58 -27.06 -19.65
CA GLY A 252 -9.46 -27.94 -18.89
C GLY A 252 -9.69 -29.30 -19.56
N GLU A 253 -9.80 -29.33 -20.89
CA GLU A 253 -9.91 -30.57 -21.67
C GLU A 253 -8.60 -31.37 -21.67
N VAL A 254 -7.46 -30.71 -21.87
CA VAL A 254 -6.13 -31.32 -21.77
C VAL A 254 -5.94 -31.97 -20.41
N ILE A 255 -6.27 -31.26 -19.32
CA ILE A 255 -6.14 -31.78 -17.95
C ILE A 255 -7.05 -32.99 -17.73
N LYS A 256 -8.29 -32.95 -18.17
CA LYS A 256 -9.21 -34.10 -18.07
C LYS A 256 -8.65 -35.34 -18.79
N ALA A 257 -7.97 -35.15 -19.90
CA ALA A 257 -7.40 -36.26 -20.69
C ALA A 257 -6.13 -36.85 -20.04
N CYS A 258 -5.25 -36.01 -19.50
CA CYS A 258 -3.90 -36.43 -19.07
C CYS A 258 -3.69 -36.53 -17.54
N TYR A 259 -4.53 -35.89 -16.71
CA TYR A 259 -4.32 -35.80 -15.27
C TYR A 259 -5.37 -36.59 -14.47
N LYS A 260 -4.93 -37.56 -13.68
CA LYS A 260 -5.80 -38.33 -12.79
C LYS A 260 -5.46 -38.06 -11.33
N LYS A 261 -6.35 -37.34 -10.64
CA LYS A 261 -6.28 -37.17 -9.18
C LYS A 261 -6.70 -38.45 -8.46
N LYS A 262 -5.96 -38.84 -7.42
CA LYS A 262 -6.27 -40.03 -6.61
C LYS A 262 -7.60 -39.89 -5.87
N ASN A 263 -7.95 -38.71 -5.43
CA ASN A 263 -9.20 -38.40 -4.74
C ASN A 263 -10.22 -37.78 -5.71
N HIS A 264 -10.99 -38.62 -6.41
CA HIS A 264 -12.19 -38.19 -7.09
C HIS A 264 -13.33 -37.98 -6.09
N GLY A 265 -13.62 -36.73 -5.75
CA GLY A 265 -14.89 -36.36 -5.13
C GLY A 265 -14.85 -35.73 -3.73
N GLY A 266 -13.70 -35.51 -3.12
CA GLY A 266 -13.60 -34.77 -1.87
C GLY A 266 -13.01 -33.37 -2.08
N LEU A 267 -13.76 -32.30 -1.79
CA LEU A 267 -13.19 -30.95 -1.67
C LEU A 267 -12.02 -31.00 -0.71
N SER A 268 -10.86 -30.45 -1.07
CA SER A 268 -9.75 -30.27 -0.12
C SER A 268 -10.19 -29.41 1.06
N THR A 269 -9.50 -29.48 2.17
CA THR A 269 -9.79 -28.60 3.33
C THR A 269 -9.72 -27.13 2.90
N SER A 270 -8.76 -26.78 2.03
CA SER A 270 -8.65 -25.45 1.45
C SER A 270 -9.89 -25.08 0.64
N ASP A 271 -10.39 -25.95 -0.23
CA ASP A 271 -11.58 -25.70 -1.05
C ASP A 271 -12.84 -25.50 -0.22
N ARG A 272 -12.95 -26.24 0.91
CA ARG A 272 -14.08 -26.07 1.84
C ARG A 272 -14.03 -24.72 2.54
N ILE A 273 -12.86 -24.28 2.98
CA ILE A 273 -12.65 -22.96 3.58
C ILE A 273 -12.92 -21.89 2.53
N ASP A 274 -12.39 -22.05 1.32
CA ASP A 274 -12.56 -21.10 0.24
C ASP A 274 -14.02 -20.89 -0.16
N ARG A 275 -14.81 -21.97 -0.19
CA ARG A 275 -16.25 -21.87 -0.44
C ARG A 275 -17.00 -20.94 0.52
N ILE A 276 -16.50 -20.78 1.74
CA ILE A 276 -17.06 -19.89 2.76
C ILE A 276 -16.43 -18.52 2.66
N VAL A 277 -15.09 -18.44 2.62
CA VAL A 277 -14.33 -17.20 2.69
C VAL A 277 -14.43 -16.38 1.40
N THR A 278 -14.51 -17.03 0.24
CA THR A 278 -14.68 -16.36 -1.06
C THR A 278 -16.15 -16.20 -1.48
N ASN A 279 -17.10 -16.58 -0.60
CA ASN A 279 -18.52 -16.40 -0.86
C ASN A 279 -18.85 -14.91 -1.01
N ARG A 280 -19.66 -14.57 -2.00
CA ARG A 280 -20.06 -13.21 -2.37
C ARG A 280 -20.63 -12.39 -1.20
N TRP A 281 -21.40 -13.02 -0.31
CA TRP A 281 -22.10 -12.37 0.80
C TRP A 281 -21.35 -12.53 2.13
N LEU A 282 -20.73 -13.70 2.36
CA LEU A 282 -20.03 -14.02 3.60
C LEU A 282 -18.57 -13.55 3.61
N GLY A 283 -17.94 -13.45 2.46
CA GLY A 283 -16.52 -13.08 2.34
C GLY A 283 -16.22 -11.70 2.94
N LEU A 284 -17.08 -10.70 2.70
CA LEU A 284 -16.88 -9.34 3.20
C LEU A 284 -17.06 -9.23 4.73
N PRO A 285 -18.10 -9.79 5.36
CA PRO A 285 -18.22 -9.85 6.82
C PRO A 285 -17.09 -10.63 7.51
N ILE A 286 -16.68 -11.78 6.95
CA ILE A 286 -15.55 -12.56 7.48
C ILE A 286 -14.27 -11.75 7.44
N PHE A 287 -14.04 -11.09 6.31
CA PHE A 287 -12.90 -10.19 6.15
C PHE A 287 -12.92 -9.06 7.20
N ALA A 288 -14.06 -8.39 7.38
CA ALA A 288 -14.20 -7.34 8.37
C ALA A 288 -13.90 -7.86 9.80
N ALA A 289 -14.37 -9.07 10.13
CA ALA A 289 -14.10 -9.70 11.43
C ALA A 289 -12.60 -10.03 11.62
N VAL A 290 -11.95 -10.61 10.60
CA VAL A 290 -10.51 -10.94 10.66
C VAL A 290 -9.69 -9.66 10.81
N MET A 291 -10.00 -8.61 10.06
CA MET A 291 -9.27 -7.34 10.16
C MET A 291 -9.54 -6.63 11.48
N PHE A 292 -10.77 -6.71 12.00
CA PHE A 292 -11.06 -6.20 13.34
C PHE A 292 -10.17 -6.86 14.40
N ILE A 293 -10.02 -8.20 14.36
CA ILE A 293 -9.13 -8.92 15.27
C ILE A 293 -7.68 -8.46 15.11
N VAL A 294 -7.18 -8.33 13.87
CA VAL A 294 -5.83 -7.87 13.60
C VAL A 294 -5.58 -6.48 14.18
N TYR A 295 -6.51 -5.55 13.93
CA TYR A 295 -6.38 -4.19 14.44
C TYR A 295 -6.57 -4.12 15.96
N TRP A 296 -7.50 -4.87 16.51
CA TRP A 296 -7.70 -4.93 17.94
C TRP A 296 -6.43 -5.42 18.66
N VAL A 297 -5.80 -6.49 18.16
CA VAL A 297 -4.54 -6.99 18.72
C VAL A 297 -3.40 -5.98 18.55
N ALA A 298 -3.29 -5.37 17.37
CA ALA A 298 -2.18 -4.46 17.05
C ALA A 298 -2.34 -3.07 17.69
N MET A 299 -3.57 -2.58 17.86
CA MET A 299 -3.81 -1.21 18.31
C MET A 299 -4.26 -1.12 19.79
N VAL A 300 -4.89 -2.16 20.32
CA VAL A 300 -5.47 -2.14 21.68
C VAL A 300 -4.85 -3.21 22.57
N GLY A 301 -4.84 -4.47 22.11
CA GLY A 301 -4.53 -5.61 22.98
C GLY A 301 -3.05 -5.72 23.38
N VAL A 302 -2.15 -5.62 22.41
CA VAL A 302 -0.69 -5.80 22.61
C VAL A 302 0.09 -4.55 22.18
N GLY A 303 -0.34 -3.90 21.10
CA GLY A 303 0.37 -2.79 20.50
C GLY A 303 0.36 -1.54 21.38
N ALA A 304 -0.80 -1.14 21.92
CA ALA A 304 -0.89 0.04 22.78
C ALA A 304 -0.03 -0.11 24.04
N PRO A 305 -0.19 -1.15 24.88
CA PRO A 305 0.65 -1.28 26.10
C PRO A 305 2.16 -1.31 25.80
N ALA A 306 2.55 -1.89 24.66
CA ALA A 306 3.94 -1.92 24.25
C ALA A 306 4.44 -0.55 23.76
N THR A 307 3.56 0.25 23.16
CA THR A 307 3.84 1.62 22.72
C THR A 307 3.91 2.57 23.92
N ASP A 308 2.96 2.46 24.86
CA ASP A 308 2.94 3.23 26.10
C ASP A 308 4.23 2.96 26.90
N TRP A 309 4.62 1.69 27.06
CA TRP A 309 5.91 1.36 27.65
C TRP A 309 7.11 1.98 26.91
N ALA A 310 7.08 2.04 25.58
CA ALA A 310 8.16 2.63 24.80
C ALA A 310 8.18 4.16 24.92
N ASN A 311 7.00 4.81 24.91
CA ASN A 311 6.91 6.27 25.01
C ASN A 311 7.21 6.76 26.43
N ASP A 312 6.52 6.22 27.43
CA ASP A 312 6.60 6.72 28.80
C ASP A 312 7.82 6.14 29.54
N GLY A 313 8.15 4.87 29.25
CA GLY A 313 9.29 4.19 29.85
C GLY A 313 10.61 4.50 29.16
N LEU A 314 10.77 4.04 27.89
CA LEU A 314 12.07 4.12 27.22
C LEU A 314 12.42 5.54 26.76
N PHE A 315 11.44 6.27 26.21
CA PHE A 315 11.61 7.64 25.69
C PHE A 315 10.96 8.72 26.57
N GLY A 316 10.37 8.36 27.70
CA GLY A 316 9.87 9.24 28.73
C GLY A 316 10.73 9.18 29.97
N ASP A 317 10.12 9.20 31.16
CA ASP A 317 10.79 9.31 32.43
C ASP A 317 11.51 8.03 32.87
N GLY A 318 10.99 6.87 32.52
CA GLY A 318 11.56 5.57 32.83
C GLY A 318 10.51 4.50 33.15
N TRP A 319 10.98 3.33 33.61
CA TRP A 319 10.09 2.21 33.91
C TRP A 319 10.63 1.33 35.04
N HIS A 320 9.72 0.63 35.73
CA HIS A 320 10.10 -0.38 36.70
C HIS A 320 10.43 -1.70 36.00
N LEU A 321 11.56 -2.30 36.34
CA LEU A 321 12.03 -3.55 35.74
C LEU A 321 11.00 -4.67 35.96
N LEU A 322 10.59 -5.33 34.86
CA LEU A 322 9.54 -6.38 34.83
C LEU A 322 8.15 -5.91 35.32
N GLY A 323 7.90 -4.60 35.41
CA GLY A 323 6.63 -4.07 35.93
C GLY A 323 6.45 -4.23 37.43
N ILE A 324 7.55 -4.48 38.15
CA ILE A 324 7.52 -4.61 39.61
C ILE A 324 7.75 -3.23 40.21
N ASP A 325 6.68 -2.49 40.39
CA ASP A 325 6.66 -1.09 40.85
C ASP A 325 6.55 -0.92 42.38
N GLY A 326 6.58 -2.02 43.13
CA GLY A 326 6.42 -1.99 44.59
C GLY A 326 5.15 -1.31 45.10
N GLY A 327 4.15 -1.10 44.20
CA GLY A 327 2.91 -0.40 44.50
C GLY A 327 2.92 1.08 44.12
N TYR A 328 4.00 1.56 43.44
CA TYR A 328 4.12 2.92 42.96
C TYR A 328 2.94 3.35 42.09
N GLY A 329 2.54 2.56 41.09
CA GLY A 329 1.47 2.93 40.16
C GLY A 329 0.14 3.28 40.84
N LYS A 330 -0.25 2.52 41.86
CA LYS A 330 -1.45 2.82 42.64
C LYS A 330 -1.29 4.08 43.50
N LEU A 331 -0.08 4.28 44.07
CA LEU A 331 0.19 5.40 44.94
C LEU A 331 0.24 6.72 44.13
N ALA A 332 0.84 6.67 42.94
CA ALA A 332 0.92 7.80 42.02
C ALA A 332 -0.46 8.17 41.45
N GLU A 333 -1.27 7.16 41.11
CA GLU A 333 -2.67 7.38 40.68
C GLU A 333 -3.51 7.99 41.81
N GLU A 334 -3.42 7.46 43.05
CA GLU A 334 -4.12 8.02 44.21
C GLU A 334 -3.69 9.46 44.51
N TYR A 335 -2.39 9.76 44.38
CA TYR A 335 -1.85 11.10 44.61
C TYR A 335 -2.29 12.05 43.49
N GLY A 336 -2.17 11.67 42.22
CA GLY A 336 -2.59 12.46 41.07
C GLY A 336 -4.08 12.80 41.09
N ASP A 337 -4.93 11.82 41.34
CA ASP A 337 -6.38 12.05 41.48
C ASP A 337 -6.72 12.98 42.65
N ALA A 338 -5.99 12.87 43.74
CA ALA A 338 -6.18 13.72 44.89
C ALA A 338 -5.68 15.17 44.63
N SER A 339 -4.52 15.31 43.97
CA SER A 339 -3.98 16.64 43.58
C SER A 339 -4.95 17.38 42.64
N LEU A 340 -5.47 16.70 41.59
CA LEU A 340 -6.45 17.28 40.68
C LEU A 340 -7.70 17.83 41.39
N ILE A 341 -8.18 17.13 42.42
CA ILE A 341 -9.33 17.58 43.22
C ILE A 341 -8.97 18.77 44.09
N VAL A 342 -7.78 18.79 44.71
CA VAL A 342 -7.33 19.88 45.57
C VAL A 342 -7.04 21.12 44.75
N ASP A 343 -6.28 21.00 43.68
CA ASP A 343 -5.94 22.10 42.79
C ASP A 343 -7.19 22.66 42.12
N GLY A 344 -8.15 21.79 41.75
CA GLY A 344 -9.42 22.20 41.18
C GLY A 344 -10.33 22.93 42.20
N TYR A 345 -10.26 22.58 43.50
CA TYR A 345 -10.96 23.33 44.54
C TYR A 345 -10.32 24.72 44.74
N ASP A 346 -9.02 24.80 44.80
CA ASP A 346 -8.29 26.05 44.99
C ASP A 346 -8.55 27.02 43.83
N ALA A 347 -8.46 26.55 42.60
CA ALA A 347 -8.80 27.29 41.40
C ALA A 347 -10.28 27.75 41.38
N TYR A 348 -11.22 26.86 41.73
CA TYR A 348 -12.63 27.20 41.80
C TYR A 348 -12.95 28.27 42.82
N ILE A 349 -12.30 28.23 44.01
CA ILE A 349 -12.48 29.25 45.04
C ILE A 349 -11.82 30.55 44.63
N GLU A 350 -10.65 30.55 44.00
CA GLU A 350 -10.02 31.76 43.49
C GLU A 350 -10.89 32.48 42.47
N GLU A 351 -11.58 31.75 41.57
CA GLU A 351 -12.43 32.30 40.53
C GLU A 351 -13.81 32.75 41.08
N ASN A 352 -14.45 31.95 41.92
CA ASN A 352 -15.85 32.15 42.33
C ASN A 352 -16.02 32.70 43.75
N GLY A 353 -14.95 32.77 44.54
CA GLY A 353 -14.93 33.30 45.91
C GLY A 353 -15.66 32.48 46.98
N SER A 354 -16.47 31.49 46.58
CA SER A 354 -17.22 30.58 47.47
C SER A 354 -17.71 29.35 46.70
N LEU A 355 -18.03 28.27 47.40
CA LEU A 355 -18.66 27.07 46.85
C LEU A 355 -20.02 27.37 46.25
N ALA A 356 -20.49 26.57 45.30
CA ALA A 356 -21.84 26.63 44.76
C ALA A 356 -22.88 26.38 45.86
N ALA A 357 -24.13 26.85 45.64
CA ALA A 357 -25.21 26.76 46.65
C ALA A 357 -25.56 25.31 47.05
N ASP A 358 -25.20 24.32 46.24
CA ASP A 358 -25.32 22.89 46.50
C ASP A 358 -24.11 22.27 47.21
N GLY A 359 -23.10 23.07 47.56
CA GLY A 359 -21.88 22.62 48.24
C GLY A 359 -20.92 21.83 47.34
N THR A 360 -21.07 21.97 46.01
CA THR A 360 -20.21 21.33 45.02
C THR A 360 -19.27 22.34 44.35
N PHE A 361 -18.15 21.84 43.81
CA PHE A 361 -17.27 22.58 42.93
C PHE A 361 -16.93 21.72 41.70
N THR A 362 -16.51 22.35 40.66
CA THR A 362 -16.12 21.70 39.44
C THR A 362 -14.59 21.74 39.27
N TYR A 363 -14.00 20.66 38.82
CA TYR A 363 -12.59 20.60 38.45
C TYR A 363 -12.43 19.97 37.07
N GLU A 364 -11.35 20.32 36.43
CA GLU A 364 -11.09 19.90 35.06
C GLU A 364 -10.10 18.74 35.05
N VAL A 365 -10.38 17.73 34.22
CA VAL A 365 -9.49 16.61 33.95
C VAL A 365 -9.17 16.64 32.47
N GLU A 366 -7.93 16.89 32.13
CA GLU A 366 -7.42 16.91 30.76
C GLU A 366 -7.04 15.51 30.30
N ASN A 367 -7.44 15.16 29.07
CA ASN A 367 -6.98 13.94 28.41
C ASN A 367 -5.70 14.26 27.64
N GLU A 368 -4.59 13.66 28.02
CA GLU A 368 -3.24 13.93 27.48
C GLU A 368 -3.14 13.71 25.96
N GLU A 369 -3.89 12.75 25.40
CA GLU A 369 -3.81 12.45 23.96
C GLU A 369 -4.61 13.44 23.09
N THR A 370 -5.79 13.85 23.57
CA THR A 370 -6.73 14.64 22.77
C THR A 370 -6.81 16.09 23.24
N LEU A 371 -6.20 16.43 24.38
CA LEU A 371 -6.33 17.72 25.09
C LEU A 371 -7.80 18.04 25.43
N ALA A 372 -8.64 17.00 25.48
CA ALA A 372 -10.04 17.17 25.82
C ALA A 372 -10.20 17.36 27.33
N ILE A 373 -10.77 18.47 27.73
CA ILE A 373 -11.06 18.75 29.12
C ILE A 373 -12.44 18.22 29.48
N THR A 374 -12.50 17.43 30.52
CA THR A 374 -13.75 16.90 31.08
C THR A 374 -13.99 17.55 32.43
N THR A 375 -15.02 18.34 32.58
CA THR A 375 -15.39 18.93 33.85
C THR A 375 -16.06 17.87 34.74
N LYS A 376 -15.44 17.57 35.85
CA LYS A 376 -16.00 16.69 36.89
C LYS A 376 -16.52 17.52 38.05
N LYS A 377 -17.54 17.01 38.77
CA LYS A 377 -18.06 17.66 39.99
C LYS A 377 -17.53 16.91 41.21
N ALA A 378 -17.11 17.68 42.22
CA ALA A 378 -16.71 17.14 43.50
C ALA A 378 -17.40 17.91 44.65
N THR A 379 -17.46 17.28 45.79
CA THR A 379 -18.02 17.83 47.01
C THR A 379 -16.90 18.17 47.99
N MET A 380 -17.21 18.95 49.04
CA MET A 380 -16.25 19.24 50.12
C MET A 380 -15.75 17.97 50.83
N VAL A 381 -16.56 16.91 50.86
CA VAL A 381 -16.15 15.60 51.39
C VAL A 381 -15.07 14.94 50.50
N ASP A 382 -15.17 15.14 49.21
CA ASP A 382 -14.16 14.62 48.27
C ASP A 382 -12.86 15.41 48.39
N TYR A 383 -12.92 16.72 48.56
CA TYR A 383 -11.77 17.60 48.86
C TYR A 383 -11.05 17.17 50.15
N GLU A 384 -11.82 17.02 51.28
CA GLU A 384 -11.20 16.57 52.53
C GLU A 384 -10.54 15.19 52.42
N LYS A 385 -11.13 14.27 51.69
CA LYS A 385 -10.52 12.97 51.43
C LYS A 385 -9.26 13.10 50.57
N ALA A 386 -9.31 13.89 49.49
CA ALA A 386 -8.17 14.15 48.64
C ALA A 386 -7.02 14.75 49.43
N LYS A 387 -7.29 15.78 50.25
CA LYS A 387 -6.33 16.39 51.11
C LYS A 387 -5.74 15.42 52.14
N ALA A 388 -6.54 14.60 52.79
CA ALA A 388 -6.09 13.55 53.67
C ALA A 388 -5.24 12.49 52.96
N THR A 389 -5.51 12.23 51.68
CA THR A 389 -4.70 11.32 50.86
C THR A 389 -3.35 11.92 50.56
N ILE A 390 -3.26 13.19 50.17
CA ILE A 390 -1.98 13.94 49.99
C ILE A 390 -1.20 13.99 51.31
N GLU A 391 -1.84 14.32 52.41
CA GLU A 391 -1.18 14.33 53.72
C GLU A 391 -0.66 12.98 54.18
N ARG A 392 -1.37 11.89 53.82
CA ARG A 392 -0.92 10.52 54.11
C ARG A 392 0.28 10.10 53.27
N ILE A 393 0.31 10.47 51.99
CA ILE A 393 1.38 10.14 51.08
C ILE A 393 2.60 11.02 51.32
N GLY A 394 2.36 12.30 51.60
CA GLY A 394 3.39 13.31 51.91
C GLY A 394 3.81 14.06 50.63
N GLU A 395 4.99 13.78 50.17
CA GLU A 395 5.50 14.33 48.91
C GLU A 395 5.02 13.47 47.72
N GLU A 396 5.04 14.04 46.52
CA GLU A 396 4.75 13.33 45.29
C GLU A 396 5.65 12.09 45.17
N PRO A 397 5.09 10.89 44.93
CA PRO A 397 5.86 9.67 44.89
C PRO A 397 6.94 9.69 43.81
N ASP A 398 8.21 9.57 44.18
CA ASP A 398 9.32 9.42 43.23
C ASP A 398 9.38 7.95 42.79
N PRO A 399 9.26 7.66 41.48
CA PRO A 399 9.37 6.31 40.98
C PRO A 399 10.67 5.61 41.33
N ALA A 400 11.76 6.33 41.58
CA ALA A 400 13.06 5.77 41.95
C ALA A 400 13.08 5.13 43.35
N ASP A 401 12.15 5.51 44.23
CA ASP A 401 12.07 4.99 45.58
C ASP A 401 11.36 3.65 45.68
N TYR A 402 10.69 3.21 44.58
CA TYR A 402 9.86 2.01 44.52
C TYR A 402 10.43 1.01 43.53
N GLY A 403 10.85 -0.15 43.95
CA GLY A 403 11.33 -1.23 43.10
C GLY A 403 12.67 -0.96 42.42
N ILE A 404 12.89 -1.58 41.25
CA ILE A 404 14.08 -1.31 40.43
C ILE A 404 13.69 -0.38 39.29
N TRP A 405 14.00 0.89 39.49
CA TRP A 405 13.71 1.92 38.47
C TRP A 405 14.82 2.00 37.42
N VAL A 406 14.40 2.03 36.15
CA VAL A 406 15.29 2.24 35.00
C VAL A 406 14.91 3.57 34.39
N PRO A 407 15.73 4.60 34.51
CA PRO A 407 15.42 5.90 33.92
C PRO A 407 15.40 5.85 32.41
N GLY A 408 14.52 6.61 31.81
CA GLY A 408 14.37 6.70 30.34
C GLY A 408 15.61 7.34 29.69
N VAL A 409 15.68 7.17 28.34
CA VAL A 409 16.77 7.74 27.54
C VAL A 409 16.89 9.27 27.69
N PRO A 410 15.79 10.05 27.70
CA PRO A 410 15.86 11.50 27.91
C PRO A 410 16.49 11.87 29.24
N VAL A 411 16.09 11.18 30.32
CA VAL A 411 16.63 11.42 31.68
C VAL A 411 18.09 11.08 31.74
N LEU A 412 18.52 9.93 31.18
CA LEU A 412 19.94 9.54 31.12
C LEU A 412 20.79 10.55 30.35
N VAL A 413 20.29 11.00 29.20
CA VAL A 413 20.99 11.98 28.37
C VAL A 413 21.02 13.35 29.06
N GLY A 414 19.89 13.79 29.66
CA GLY A 414 19.79 15.05 30.41
C GLY A 414 20.79 15.11 31.53
N ASN A 415 20.82 14.09 32.39
CA ASN A 415 21.80 13.97 33.50
C ASN A 415 23.26 13.96 33.02
N ALA A 416 23.53 13.38 31.84
CA ALA A 416 24.88 13.38 31.26
C ALA A 416 25.26 14.77 30.74
N LEU A 417 24.32 15.49 30.08
CA LEU A 417 24.56 16.85 29.59
C LEU A 417 24.74 17.86 30.72
N GLU A 418 23.94 17.75 31.77
CA GLU A 418 24.05 18.57 32.96
C GLU A 418 25.43 18.38 33.66
N LYS A 419 25.86 17.12 33.85
CA LYS A 419 27.20 16.81 34.37
C LYS A 419 28.34 17.32 33.51
N ALA A 420 28.12 17.39 32.17
CA ALA A 420 29.10 17.91 31.23
C ALA A 420 29.13 19.46 31.20
N GLY A 421 28.19 20.16 31.86
CA GLY A 421 28.04 21.61 31.83
C GLY A 421 27.77 22.17 30.44
N THR A 422 26.93 21.51 29.67
CA THR A 422 26.60 21.91 28.29
C THR A 422 25.74 23.18 28.29
N ALA A 423 25.87 23.99 27.22
CA ALA A 423 25.05 25.19 27.07
C ALA A 423 23.57 24.80 26.79
N ASP A 424 22.62 25.61 27.32
CA ASP A 424 21.18 25.35 27.27
C ASP A 424 20.65 25.07 25.87
N TRP A 425 21.12 25.82 24.86
CA TRP A 425 20.73 25.62 23.48
C TRP A 425 21.15 24.24 22.93
N LEU A 426 22.30 23.71 23.39
CA LEU A 426 22.79 22.40 22.95
C LEU A 426 22.05 21.28 23.68
N SER A 427 21.74 21.48 24.96
CA SER A 427 20.89 20.56 25.72
C SER A 427 19.50 20.46 25.13
N GLY A 428 18.85 21.59 24.80
CA GLY A 428 17.58 21.63 24.14
C GLY A 428 17.62 20.98 22.74
N LEU A 429 18.66 21.23 21.94
CA LEU A 429 18.81 20.56 20.63
C LEU A 429 18.88 19.02 20.77
N ILE A 430 19.65 18.56 21.79
CA ILE A 430 19.83 17.11 21.96
C ILE A 430 18.59 16.48 22.56
N LEU A 431 17.97 17.06 23.59
CA LEU A 431 16.80 16.49 24.26
C LEU A 431 15.55 16.67 23.44
N ASP A 432 15.17 17.93 23.10
CA ASP A 432 13.90 18.22 22.44
C ASP A 432 13.97 17.99 20.93
N GLY A 433 15.11 18.30 20.29
CA GLY A 433 15.27 18.14 18.84
C GLY A 433 15.61 16.70 18.43
N ILE A 434 16.53 16.03 19.11
CA ILE A 434 17.03 14.71 18.70
C ILE A 434 16.33 13.60 19.47
N VAL A 435 16.40 13.61 20.80
CA VAL A 435 15.91 12.50 21.64
C VAL A 435 14.39 12.43 21.57
N ALA A 436 13.69 13.54 21.76
CA ALA A 436 12.23 13.59 21.64
C ALA A 436 11.76 13.26 20.21
N GLY A 437 12.45 13.80 19.18
CA GLY A 437 12.11 13.52 17.79
C GLY A 437 12.33 12.06 17.38
N VAL A 438 13.40 11.43 17.85
CA VAL A 438 13.66 9.99 17.64
C VAL A 438 12.70 9.15 18.47
N GLY A 439 12.44 9.56 19.71
CA GLY A 439 11.53 8.92 20.65
C GLY A 439 10.11 8.80 20.07
N ALA A 440 9.58 9.90 19.58
CA ALA A 440 8.25 9.93 18.93
C ALA A 440 8.11 8.92 17.79
N VAL A 441 9.20 8.58 17.09
CA VAL A 441 9.17 7.58 16.03
C VAL A 441 9.36 6.16 16.55
N LEU A 442 10.34 5.98 17.43
CA LEU A 442 10.67 4.66 17.97
C LEU A 442 9.63 4.17 18.96
N GLY A 443 8.90 5.06 19.61
CA GLY A 443 7.78 4.76 20.47
C GLY A 443 6.67 3.98 19.75
N PHE A 444 6.42 4.27 18.47
CA PHE A 444 5.44 3.52 17.66
C PHE A 444 5.95 2.20 17.06
N VAL A 445 7.25 1.91 17.16
CA VAL A 445 7.83 0.68 16.59
C VAL A 445 7.20 -0.60 17.17
N PRO A 446 6.95 -0.74 18.47
CA PRO A 446 6.34 -1.94 19.03
C PRO A 446 4.97 -2.25 18.39
N GLN A 447 4.09 -1.26 18.31
CA GLN A 447 2.77 -1.39 17.68
C GLN A 447 2.88 -1.79 16.20
N MET A 448 3.82 -1.19 15.48
CA MET A 448 4.09 -1.49 14.08
C MET A 448 4.61 -2.91 13.88
N LEU A 449 5.47 -3.42 14.80
CA LEU A 449 5.97 -4.78 14.75
C LEU A 449 4.84 -5.80 14.96
N VAL A 450 3.93 -5.55 15.90
CA VAL A 450 2.75 -6.40 16.11
C VAL A 450 1.87 -6.42 14.85
N LEU A 451 1.62 -5.26 14.25
CA LEU A 451 0.85 -5.17 12.99
C LEU A 451 1.55 -5.96 11.86
N PHE A 452 2.86 -5.78 11.69
CA PHE A 452 3.62 -6.52 10.67
C PHE A 452 3.62 -8.02 10.93
N LEU A 453 3.67 -8.46 12.19
CA LEU A 453 3.57 -9.86 12.57
C LEU A 453 2.24 -10.46 12.12
N MET A 454 1.14 -9.80 12.45
CA MET A 454 -0.21 -10.25 12.09
C MET A 454 -0.41 -10.27 10.57
N LEU A 455 0.03 -9.22 9.87
CA LEU A 455 -0.06 -9.14 8.41
C LEU A 455 0.82 -10.19 7.73
N ALA A 456 2.05 -10.42 8.21
CA ALA A 456 2.93 -11.47 7.70
C ALA A 456 2.34 -12.86 7.88
N PHE A 457 1.63 -13.09 9.00
CA PHE A 457 0.89 -14.32 9.23
C PHE A 457 -0.24 -14.52 8.21
N LEU A 458 -1.10 -13.50 8.01
CA LEU A 458 -2.21 -13.55 7.05
C LEU A 458 -1.73 -13.72 5.59
N GLU A 459 -0.62 -13.09 5.25
CA GLU A 459 0.00 -13.23 3.94
C GLU A 459 0.56 -14.65 3.75
N ALA A 460 1.33 -15.12 4.72
CA ALA A 460 1.97 -16.42 4.66
C ALA A 460 0.98 -17.59 4.70
N CYS A 461 -0.16 -17.49 5.39
CA CYS A 461 -1.20 -18.52 5.35
C CYS A 461 -2.03 -18.52 4.04
N GLY A 462 -1.87 -17.49 3.18
CA GLY A 462 -2.58 -17.38 1.91
C GLY A 462 -3.95 -16.68 1.98
N TYR A 463 -4.33 -16.12 3.13
CA TYR A 463 -5.63 -15.44 3.30
C TYR A 463 -5.74 -14.16 2.47
N MET A 464 -4.64 -13.39 2.36
CA MET A 464 -4.63 -12.11 1.63
C MET A 464 -4.98 -12.25 0.14
N ALA A 465 -4.60 -13.37 -0.49
CA ALA A 465 -4.98 -13.66 -1.88
C ALA A 465 -6.50 -13.80 -2.07
N ARG A 466 -7.19 -14.39 -1.09
CA ARG A 466 -8.67 -14.57 -1.11
C ARG A 466 -9.40 -13.24 -1.01
N ILE A 467 -8.91 -12.38 -0.13
CA ILE A 467 -9.47 -11.03 0.02
C ILE A 467 -9.33 -10.24 -1.27
N ALA A 468 -8.14 -10.26 -1.88
CA ALA A 468 -7.90 -9.59 -3.15
C ALA A 468 -8.86 -10.11 -4.24
N PHE A 469 -9.11 -11.43 -4.28
CA PHE A 469 -10.06 -12.03 -5.22
C PHE A 469 -11.51 -11.56 -4.99
N VAL A 470 -12.00 -11.56 -3.74
CA VAL A 470 -13.38 -11.14 -3.42
C VAL A 470 -13.61 -9.67 -3.79
N LEU A 471 -12.60 -8.83 -3.55
CA LEU A 471 -12.70 -7.38 -3.75
C LEU A 471 -12.35 -6.92 -5.17
N ASP A 472 -11.69 -7.75 -5.97
CA ASP A 472 -11.30 -7.41 -7.33
C ASP A 472 -12.50 -6.95 -8.17
N ARG A 473 -13.62 -7.66 -8.09
CA ARG A 473 -14.85 -7.29 -8.81
C ARG A 473 -15.40 -5.90 -8.45
N ILE A 474 -15.19 -5.47 -7.19
CA ILE A 474 -15.64 -4.15 -6.71
C ILE A 474 -14.68 -3.08 -7.20
N PHE A 475 -13.37 -3.30 -7.02
CA PHE A 475 -12.35 -2.33 -7.34
C PHE A 475 -12.15 -2.11 -8.84
N ARG A 476 -12.33 -3.13 -9.66
CA ARG A 476 -12.33 -3.01 -11.13
C ARG A 476 -13.35 -2.00 -11.65
N LYS A 477 -14.54 -1.94 -11.04
CA LYS A 477 -15.56 -0.95 -11.42
C LYS A 477 -15.06 0.50 -11.22
N PHE A 478 -14.12 0.71 -10.31
CA PHE A 478 -13.50 2.00 -10.05
C PHE A 478 -12.15 2.18 -10.75
N GLY A 479 -11.76 1.23 -11.60
CA GLY A 479 -10.51 1.30 -12.35
C GLY A 479 -9.25 0.94 -11.57
N LEU A 480 -9.40 0.34 -10.40
CA LEU A 480 -8.31 -0.16 -9.57
C LEU A 480 -8.32 -1.70 -9.59
N SER A 481 -7.16 -2.33 -9.48
CA SER A 481 -7.09 -3.78 -9.31
C SER A 481 -7.52 -4.19 -7.90
N GLY A 482 -8.06 -5.40 -7.72
CA GLY A 482 -8.41 -5.91 -6.39
C GLY A 482 -7.23 -5.97 -5.43
N LYS A 483 -6.01 -6.10 -5.96
CA LYS A 483 -4.77 -6.04 -5.16
C LYS A 483 -4.54 -4.67 -4.53
N SER A 484 -5.11 -3.59 -5.09
CA SER A 484 -4.98 -2.22 -4.57
C SER A 484 -5.67 -2.02 -3.22
N PHE A 485 -6.66 -2.85 -2.91
CA PHE A 485 -7.37 -2.78 -1.64
C PHE A 485 -6.48 -3.13 -0.43
N ILE A 486 -5.56 -4.07 -0.59
CA ILE A 486 -4.66 -4.51 0.48
C ILE A 486 -3.81 -3.35 1.01
N PRO A 487 -3.08 -2.60 0.16
CA PRO A 487 -2.38 -1.38 0.56
C PRO A 487 -3.28 -0.35 1.26
N MET A 488 -4.47 -0.11 0.74
CA MET A 488 -5.41 0.87 1.29
C MET A 488 -5.89 0.48 2.68
N LEU A 489 -6.21 -0.79 2.87
CA LEU A 489 -6.62 -1.31 4.16
C LEU A 489 -5.48 -1.21 5.19
N ILE A 490 -4.29 -1.69 4.86
CA ILE A 490 -3.12 -1.56 5.73
C ILE A 490 -2.85 -0.08 6.07
N GLY A 491 -3.13 0.81 5.13
CA GLY A 491 -3.03 2.25 5.27
C GLY A 491 -3.92 2.84 6.37
N THR A 492 -5.03 2.18 6.74
CA THR A 492 -5.87 2.63 7.87
C THR A 492 -5.15 2.53 9.22
N GLY A 493 -4.25 1.57 9.38
CA GLY A 493 -3.38 1.50 10.55
C GLY A 493 -2.21 2.49 10.42
N CYS A 494 -1.42 2.36 9.36
CA CYS A 494 -0.31 3.25 9.05
C CYS A 494 -0.06 3.33 7.54
N GLY A 495 0.14 4.55 7.02
CA GLY A 495 0.37 4.79 5.60
C GLY A 495 1.66 4.16 5.06
N ILE A 496 2.72 4.02 5.88
CA ILE A 496 4.01 3.49 5.45
C ILE A 496 3.91 2.03 5.02
N PRO A 497 3.44 1.09 5.86
CA PRO A 497 3.26 -0.30 5.43
C PRO A 497 2.20 -0.43 4.34
N GLY A 498 1.18 0.43 4.33
CA GLY A 498 0.21 0.50 3.24
C GLY A 498 0.88 0.75 1.90
N ILE A 499 1.72 1.78 1.80
CA ILE A 499 2.49 2.10 0.59
C ILE A 499 3.44 0.94 0.22
N MET A 500 4.15 0.37 1.19
CA MET A 500 5.06 -0.75 0.95
C MET A 500 4.36 -2.01 0.44
N ALA A 501 3.13 -2.26 0.87
CA ALA A 501 2.32 -3.39 0.39
C ALA A 501 1.95 -3.28 -1.09
N SER A 502 2.03 -2.09 -1.70
CA SER A 502 1.80 -1.90 -3.13
C SER A 502 2.76 -2.69 -4.04
N ARG A 503 3.87 -3.22 -3.50
CA ARG A 503 4.78 -4.12 -4.22
C ARG A 503 4.13 -5.40 -4.73
N THR A 504 3.04 -5.81 -4.10
CA THR A 504 2.26 -6.98 -4.53
C THR A 504 1.47 -6.73 -5.83
N ILE A 505 1.41 -5.48 -6.27
CA ILE A 505 0.74 -5.06 -7.50
C ILE A 505 1.75 -5.11 -8.64
N GLU A 506 1.54 -6.00 -9.59
CA GLU A 506 2.43 -6.26 -10.72
C GLU A 506 2.38 -5.14 -11.75
N ASN A 507 1.16 -4.64 -12.06
CA ASN A 507 1.00 -3.55 -13.00
C ASN A 507 1.52 -2.23 -12.41
N GLU A 508 2.50 -1.62 -13.08
CA GLU A 508 3.16 -0.40 -12.60
C GLU A 508 2.21 0.80 -12.53
N ARG A 509 1.24 0.90 -13.43
CA ARG A 509 0.22 1.98 -13.44
C ARG A 509 -0.70 1.86 -12.23
N ASP A 510 -1.26 0.67 -12.00
CA ASP A 510 -2.12 0.38 -10.85
C ASP A 510 -1.37 0.56 -9.54
N ARG A 511 -0.10 0.13 -9.49
CA ARG A 511 0.78 0.33 -8.33
C ARG A 511 0.97 1.81 -8.03
N ARG A 512 1.28 2.64 -9.04
CA ARG A 512 1.43 4.09 -8.88
C ARG A 512 0.14 4.75 -8.41
N MET A 513 -1.00 4.41 -9.03
CA MET A 513 -2.31 4.93 -8.61
C MET A 513 -2.61 4.56 -7.15
N THR A 514 -2.35 3.31 -6.77
CA THR A 514 -2.54 2.83 -5.41
C THR A 514 -1.66 3.58 -4.42
N ILE A 515 -0.36 3.78 -4.71
CA ILE A 515 0.55 4.56 -3.87
C ILE A 515 0.02 5.99 -3.66
N MET A 516 -0.50 6.63 -4.71
CA MET A 516 -1.01 8.00 -4.66
C MET A 516 -2.28 8.14 -3.82
N THR A 517 -3.10 7.10 -3.73
CA THR A 517 -4.43 7.15 -3.11
C THR A 517 -4.49 6.48 -1.74
N THR A 518 -3.57 5.59 -1.41
CA THR A 518 -3.56 4.80 -0.16
C THR A 518 -3.60 5.68 1.10
N THR A 519 -2.97 6.85 1.08
CA THR A 519 -2.86 7.73 2.27
C THR A 519 -4.04 8.66 2.47
N PHE A 520 -5.06 8.62 1.61
CA PHE A 520 -6.30 9.40 1.80
C PHE A 520 -7.16 8.85 2.94
N ILE A 521 -7.07 7.56 3.23
CA ILE A 521 -7.70 6.99 4.42
C ILE A 521 -6.98 7.49 5.68
N PRO A 522 -7.74 7.84 6.74
CA PRO A 522 -7.15 8.17 8.03
C PRO A 522 -6.32 7.01 8.58
N CYS A 523 -5.09 7.27 8.98
CA CYS A 523 -4.26 6.35 9.75
C CYS A 523 -4.37 6.64 11.24
N GLY A 524 -3.85 5.76 12.11
CA GLY A 524 -3.88 5.92 13.57
C GLY A 524 -3.37 7.29 14.04
N ALA A 525 -2.28 7.80 13.47
CA ALA A 525 -1.70 9.11 13.77
C ALA A 525 -2.60 10.32 13.43
N LYS A 526 -3.65 10.13 12.63
CA LYS A 526 -4.63 11.18 12.31
C LYS A 526 -5.82 11.19 13.28
N VAL A 527 -6.04 10.12 14.04
CA VAL A 527 -7.21 9.96 14.91
C VAL A 527 -7.25 11.01 16.04
N PRO A 528 -6.17 11.28 16.79
CA PRO A 528 -6.17 12.31 17.83
C PRO A 528 -6.52 13.68 17.25
N PHE A 529 -5.98 14.06 16.11
CA PHE A 529 -6.30 15.30 15.42
C PHE A 529 -7.78 15.38 15.00
N ILE A 530 -8.34 14.29 14.47
CA ILE A 530 -9.78 14.23 14.14
C ILE A 530 -10.63 14.40 15.42
N GLY A 531 -10.22 13.75 16.51
CA GLY A 531 -10.87 13.84 17.82
C GLY A 531 -10.83 15.25 18.39
N MET A 532 -9.68 15.92 18.31
CA MET A 532 -9.49 17.30 18.77
C MET A 532 -10.42 18.28 18.03
N ILE A 533 -10.47 18.23 16.70
CA ILE A 533 -11.35 19.10 15.91
C ILE A 533 -12.83 18.76 16.15
N ALA A 534 -13.17 17.48 16.28
CA ALA A 534 -14.53 17.06 16.62
C ALA A 534 -14.95 17.54 18.01
N GLY A 535 -14.04 17.48 19.00
CA GLY A 535 -14.25 17.95 20.35
C GLY A 535 -14.43 19.47 20.42
N ALA A 536 -13.47 20.21 19.87
CA ALA A 536 -13.43 21.68 19.96
C ALA A 536 -14.58 22.37 19.21
N LEU A 537 -14.99 21.87 18.04
CA LEU A 537 -15.93 22.57 17.17
C LEU A 537 -17.32 21.91 17.07
N PHE A 538 -17.43 20.63 17.43
CA PHE A 538 -18.65 19.83 17.21
C PHE A 538 -19.11 19.07 18.46
N GLY A 539 -18.62 19.46 19.65
CA GLY A 539 -19.02 18.86 20.92
C GLY A 539 -18.74 17.35 21.02
N GLY A 540 -17.66 16.86 20.42
CA GLY A 540 -17.29 15.45 20.44
C GLY A 540 -18.12 14.54 19.53
N SER A 541 -18.79 15.11 18.52
CA SER A 541 -19.69 14.35 17.64
C SER A 541 -19.01 13.21 16.90
N ALA A 542 -19.41 11.98 17.17
CA ALA A 542 -18.96 10.77 16.48
C ALA A 542 -19.18 10.81 14.96
N TRP A 543 -20.16 11.60 14.48
CA TRP A 543 -20.41 11.77 13.05
C TRP A 543 -19.29 12.47 12.33
N VAL A 544 -18.61 13.41 12.95
CA VAL A 544 -17.46 14.13 12.37
C VAL A 544 -16.30 13.14 12.17
N SER A 545 -15.99 12.37 13.20
CA SER A 545 -14.94 11.34 13.13
C SER A 545 -15.25 10.27 12.07
N THR A 546 -16.50 9.79 12.04
CA THR A 546 -16.94 8.81 11.05
C THR A 546 -16.89 9.38 9.62
N SER A 547 -17.31 10.65 9.44
CA SER A 547 -17.29 11.30 8.12
C SER A 547 -15.90 11.43 7.52
N ALA A 548 -14.86 11.58 8.34
CA ALA A 548 -13.47 11.62 7.89
C ALA A 548 -13.06 10.33 7.15
N TYR A 549 -13.47 9.17 7.65
CA TYR A 549 -13.24 7.89 6.96
C TYR A 549 -14.00 7.79 5.64
N PHE A 550 -15.27 8.21 5.62
CA PHE A 550 -16.06 8.21 4.38
C PHE A 550 -15.50 9.17 3.33
N ILE A 551 -15.01 10.34 3.73
CA ILE A 551 -14.32 11.28 2.84
C ILE A 551 -13.05 10.66 2.27
N GLY A 552 -12.25 9.98 3.10
CA GLY A 552 -11.06 9.27 2.64
C GLY A 552 -11.40 8.20 1.60
N MET A 553 -12.43 7.39 1.85
CA MET A 553 -12.89 6.37 0.88
C MET A 553 -13.43 7.02 -0.41
N ALA A 554 -14.23 8.05 -0.31
CA ALA A 554 -14.75 8.79 -1.48
C ALA A 554 -13.59 9.41 -2.29
N ALA A 555 -12.58 9.97 -1.62
CA ALA A 555 -11.38 10.52 -2.24
C ALA A 555 -10.62 9.46 -3.04
N ILE A 556 -10.48 8.24 -2.52
CA ILE A 556 -9.84 7.11 -3.22
C ILE A 556 -10.62 6.75 -4.48
N ILE A 557 -11.94 6.58 -4.37
CA ILE A 557 -12.81 6.20 -5.49
C ILE A 557 -12.78 7.27 -6.58
N ILE A 558 -13.00 8.53 -6.21
CA ILE A 558 -12.99 9.67 -7.13
C ILE A 558 -11.63 9.79 -7.82
N SER A 559 -10.54 9.73 -7.06
CA SER A 559 -9.18 9.80 -7.61
C SER A 559 -8.87 8.62 -8.51
N GLY A 560 -9.29 7.39 -8.15
CA GLY A 560 -9.11 6.20 -8.98
C GLY A 560 -9.77 6.37 -10.36
N ILE A 561 -11.05 6.80 -10.38
CA ILE A 561 -11.79 7.05 -11.62
C ILE A 561 -11.15 8.20 -12.43
N MET A 562 -10.78 9.30 -11.78
CA MET A 562 -10.17 10.45 -12.45
C MET A 562 -8.81 10.10 -13.05
N LEU A 563 -7.94 9.45 -12.31
CA LEU A 563 -6.60 9.08 -12.75
C LEU A 563 -6.66 8.09 -13.91
N LYS A 564 -7.51 7.05 -13.84
CA LYS A 564 -7.72 6.09 -14.93
C LYS A 564 -8.07 6.76 -16.25
N LYS A 565 -8.80 7.87 -16.23
CA LYS A 565 -9.19 8.63 -17.44
C LYS A 565 -8.12 9.55 -18.00
N THR A 566 -6.92 9.55 -17.40
CA THR A 566 -5.78 10.31 -17.92
C THR A 566 -4.89 9.44 -18.81
N LYS A 567 -4.22 10.01 -19.80
CA LYS A 567 -3.26 9.29 -20.68
C LYS A 567 -2.15 8.56 -19.92
N MET A 568 -1.81 9.04 -18.72
CA MET A 568 -0.71 8.47 -17.91
C MET A 568 -1.09 7.15 -17.22
N PHE A 569 -2.37 6.95 -16.95
CA PHE A 569 -2.91 5.80 -16.21
C PHE A 569 -3.98 5.04 -17.01
N ALA A 570 -4.23 5.44 -18.26
CA ALA A 570 -5.16 4.78 -19.15
C ALA A 570 -4.71 3.34 -19.43
N GLY A 571 -5.66 2.42 -19.52
CA GLY A 571 -5.48 0.99 -19.79
C GLY A 571 -6.33 0.13 -18.85
N ASP A 572 -6.61 -1.10 -19.26
CA ASP A 572 -7.39 -2.01 -18.45
C ASP A 572 -6.61 -2.45 -17.22
N PRO A 573 -7.26 -2.59 -16.06
CA PRO A 573 -6.64 -3.21 -14.90
C PRO A 573 -6.26 -4.65 -15.28
N ALA A 574 -5.05 -5.06 -14.92
CA ALA A 574 -4.58 -6.42 -15.21
C ALA A 574 -5.60 -7.45 -14.72
N PRO A 575 -5.98 -8.43 -15.55
CA PRO A 575 -6.91 -9.45 -15.12
C PRO A 575 -6.36 -10.18 -13.89
N PHE A 576 -7.22 -10.40 -12.92
CA PHE A 576 -6.84 -11.09 -11.69
C PHE A 576 -6.75 -12.60 -11.97
N VAL A 577 -5.67 -13.00 -12.63
CA VAL A 577 -5.34 -14.40 -12.87
C VAL A 577 -4.46 -14.88 -11.72
N MET A 578 -5.05 -15.28 -10.62
CA MET A 578 -4.30 -15.82 -9.49
C MET A 578 -5.03 -17.04 -8.93
N GLU A 579 -4.37 -18.20 -9.02
CA GLU A 579 -4.78 -19.35 -8.23
C GLU A 579 -4.65 -19.00 -6.75
N LEU A 580 -5.66 -19.40 -5.99
CA LEU A 580 -5.61 -19.26 -4.55
C LEU A 580 -4.63 -20.32 -4.01
N PRO A 581 -3.46 -19.94 -3.44
CA PRO A 581 -2.52 -20.91 -2.91
C PRO A 581 -3.21 -21.73 -1.81
N ALA A 582 -2.92 -23.04 -1.69
CA ALA A 582 -3.48 -23.85 -0.63
C ALA A 582 -3.16 -23.26 0.74
N TYR A 583 -4.12 -23.29 1.68
CA TYR A 583 -3.84 -22.87 3.06
C TYR A 583 -2.76 -23.75 3.67
N HIS A 584 -1.80 -23.12 4.30
CA HIS A 584 -0.78 -23.79 5.08
C HIS A 584 -0.45 -23.00 6.34
N TRP A 585 -0.06 -23.70 7.38
CA TRP A 585 0.45 -23.04 8.57
C TRP A 585 1.81 -22.44 8.26
N PRO A 586 1.98 -21.13 8.43
CA PRO A 586 3.27 -20.50 8.20
C PRO A 586 4.29 -20.93 9.25
N THR A 587 5.54 -21.11 8.84
CA THR A 587 6.62 -21.37 9.80
C THR A 587 6.90 -20.10 10.59
N LEU A 588 6.97 -20.21 11.91
CA LEU A 588 7.19 -19.09 12.82
C LEU A 588 8.45 -18.28 12.42
N GLY A 589 9.53 -18.97 12.02
CA GLY A 589 10.75 -18.32 11.56
C GLY A 589 10.57 -17.41 10.37
N ASN A 590 9.76 -17.79 9.36
CA ASN A 590 9.48 -16.97 8.19
C ASN A 590 8.65 -15.73 8.54
N VAL A 591 7.66 -15.91 9.41
CA VAL A 591 6.80 -14.78 9.87
C VAL A 591 7.63 -13.77 10.66
N LEU A 592 8.42 -14.22 11.63
CA LEU A 592 9.29 -13.34 12.42
C LEU A 592 10.35 -12.64 11.57
N ARG A 593 10.94 -13.35 10.60
CA ARG A 593 11.90 -12.75 9.68
C ARG A 593 11.24 -11.68 8.80
N SER A 594 10.07 -11.95 8.24
CA SER A 594 9.32 -10.97 7.44
C SER A 594 8.92 -9.75 8.27
N MET A 595 8.47 -9.96 9.51
CA MET A 595 8.18 -8.89 10.47
C MET A 595 9.43 -8.02 10.71
N TRP A 596 10.57 -8.65 11.04
CA TRP A 596 11.80 -7.93 11.34
C TRP A 596 12.38 -7.18 10.14
N GLU A 597 12.39 -7.78 8.94
CA GLU A 597 12.85 -7.12 7.72
C GLU A 597 12.04 -5.85 7.41
N ARG A 598 10.70 -5.91 7.60
CA ARG A 598 9.82 -4.76 7.44
C ARG A 598 10.06 -3.72 8.54
N GLY A 599 10.12 -4.14 9.79
CA GLY A 599 10.38 -3.27 10.94
C GLY A 599 11.75 -2.58 10.85
N TRP A 600 12.81 -3.32 10.55
CA TRP A 600 14.13 -2.74 10.39
C TRP A 600 14.22 -1.74 9.23
N SER A 601 13.57 -2.06 8.11
CA SER A 601 13.48 -1.14 6.99
C SER A 601 12.75 0.16 7.35
N PHE A 602 11.75 0.09 8.24
CA PHE A 602 11.05 1.24 8.79
C PHE A 602 11.99 2.07 9.69
N ILE A 603 12.59 1.46 10.71
CA ILE A 603 13.48 2.12 11.68
C ILE A 603 14.62 2.85 10.97
N LYS A 604 15.30 2.17 10.04
CA LYS A 604 16.46 2.74 9.34
C LYS A 604 16.12 3.97 8.50
N LYS A 605 14.94 3.98 7.87
CA LYS A 605 14.56 5.05 6.94
C LYS A 605 13.76 6.15 7.59
N ALA A 606 12.82 5.80 8.46
CA ALA A 606 12.06 6.77 9.21
C ALA A 606 13.00 7.56 10.15
N GLY A 607 13.89 6.88 10.87
CA GLY A 607 14.81 7.51 11.79
C GLY A 607 15.71 8.59 11.16
N THR A 608 16.19 8.42 9.93
CA THR A 608 17.04 9.43 9.29
C THR A 608 16.27 10.66 8.80
N ILE A 609 15.16 10.45 8.11
CA ILE A 609 14.36 11.56 7.53
C ILE A 609 13.68 12.36 8.64
N ILE A 610 13.11 11.67 9.61
CA ILE A 610 12.38 12.29 10.70
C ILE A 610 13.38 13.05 11.61
N LEU A 611 14.52 12.45 11.95
CA LEU A 611 15.56 13.13 12.73
C LEU A 611 15.97 14.47 12.10
N LEU A 612 16.24 14.50 10.80
CA LEU A 612 16.58 15.74 10.12
C LEU A 612 15.43 16.75 10.15
N SER A 613 14.19 16.26 10.01
CA SER A 613 13.00 17.10 10.02
C SER A 613 12.70 17.66 11.41
N THR A 614 12.86 16.88 12.47
CA THR A 614 12.65 17.33 13.86
C THR A 614 13.69 18.36 14.27
N ILE A 615 14.96 18.14 13.92
CA ILE A 615 16.02 19.13 14.14
C ILE A 615 15.70 20.45 13.41
N PHE A 616 15.24 20.36 12.14
CA PHE A 616 14.87 21.54 11.38
C PHE A 616 13.68 22.29 12.01
N VAL A 617 12.63 21.56 12.39
CA VAL A 617 11.46 22.17 13.04
C VAL A 617 11.84 22.74 14.39
N TRP A 618 12.58 22.02 15.22
CA TRP A 618 13.07 22.52 16.49
C TRP A 618 13.86 23.83 16.33
N PHE A 619 14.82 23.84 15.40
CA PHE A 619 15.60 25.05 15.13
C PHE A 619 14.71 26.23 14.69
N THR A 620 13.78 26.00 13.79
CA THR A 620 12.91 27.08 13.26
C THR A 620 11.84 27.51 14.25
N SER A 621 11.48 26.69 15.23
CA SER A 621 10.53 27.05 16.30
C SER A 621 11.22 27.77 17.49
N ARG A 622 12.45 27.36 17.86
CA ARG A 622 13.17 27.88 18.99
C ARG A 622 14.02 29.11 18.68
N PHE A 623 14.28 29.43 17.42
CA PHE A 623 15.05 30.61 17.02
C PHE A 623 14.19 31.61 16.24
N GLY A 624 14.40 32.90 16.55
CA GLY A 624 13.67 33.99 15.90
C GLY A 624 14.26 35.34 16.16
N TRP A 625 13.49 36.39 15.92
CA TRP A 625 13.92 37.77 16.14
C TRP A 625 12.97 38.42 17.15
N LEU A 626 13.52 38.71 18.32
CA LEU A 626 12.87 39.50 19.38
C LEU A 626 13.56 40.89 19.42
N ASP A 627 12.76 41.95 19.34
CA ASP A 627 13.28 43.34 19.32
C ASP A 627 14.39 43.64 18.32
N GLY A 628 14.38 42.92 17.17
CA GLY A 628 15.37 43.05 16.10
C GLY A 628 16.68 42.31 16.33
N GLN A 629 16.83 41.61 17.44
CA GLN A 629 17.98 40.71 17.69
C GLN A 629 17.59 39.27 17.47
N PHE A 630 18.51 38.51 16.85
CA PHE A 630 18.36 37.09 16.66
C PHE A 630 18.71 36.35 17.93
N CYS A 631 17.75 35.69 18.56
CA CYS A 631 17.94 34.98 19.82
C CYS A 631 17.19 33.65 19.85
N MET A 632 17.50 32.84 20.83
CA MET A 632 16.72 31.69 21.23
C MET A 632 15.47 32.16 21.94
N LEU A 633 14.32 31.65 21.58
CA LEU A 633 13.01 32.02 22.08
C LEU A 633 12.54 31.05 23.16
N GLU A 634 11.82 31.56 24.14
CA GLU A 634 11.10 30.77 25.14
C GLU A 634 9.78 30.25 24.52
N GLU A 635 9.10 29.32 25.18
CA GLU A 635 7.89 28.67 24.63
C GLU A 635 6.74 29.63 24.39
N ASP A 636 6.58 30.65 25.19
CA ASP A 636 5.60 31.72 25.06
C ASP A 636 5.87 32.68 23.88
N GLN A 637 7.10 32.73 23.37
CA GLN A 637 7.57 33.63 22.31
C GLN A 637 7.58 33.03 20.91
N ILE A 638 6.96 31.88 20.70
CA ILE A 638 6.92 31.16 19.40
C ILE A 638 6.41 32.04 18.25
N SER A 639 5.59 33.05 18.53
CA SER A 639 5.09 34.02 17.53
C SER A 639 6.20 34.83 16.83
N ALA A 640 7.38 34.99 17.49
CA ALA A 640 8.54 35.67 16.94
C ALA A 640 9.48 34.71 16.16
N SER A 641 9.22 33.42 16.14
CA SER A 641 10.05 32.37 15.55
C SER A 641 10.17 32.47 14.04
N ILE A 642 11.21 31.83 13.52
CA ILE A 642 11.37 31.64 12.05
C ILE A 642 10.18 30.88 11.49
N LEU A 643 9.71 29.86 12.21
CA LEU A 643 8.58 29.04 11.80
C LEU A 643 7.27 29.86 11.69
N ALA A 644 7.01 30.75 12.64
CA ALA A 644 5.87 31.67 12.59
C ALA A 644 5.96 32.64 11.40
N LYS A 645 7.17 33.14 11.08
CA LYS A 645 7.36 34.01 9.90
C LYS A 645 7.15 33.25 8.59
N ILE A 646 7.62 32.01 8.51
CA ILE A 646 7.35 31.13 7.35
C ILE A 646 5.82 30.89 7.25
N GLY A 647 5.18 30.56 8.37
CA GLY A 647 3.74 30.37 8.44
C GLY A 647 2.97 31.59 7.94
N ASN A 648 3.31 32.78 8.41
CA ASN A 648 2.71 34.04 7.94
C ASN A 648 2.94 34.30 6.44
N ALA A 649 4.14 34.00 5.93
CA ALA A 649 4.47 34.22 4.52
C ALA A 649 3.63 33.37 3.57
N ILE A 650 3.17 32.20 3.99
CA ILE A 650 2.40 31.26 3.15
C ILE A 650 0.92 31.14 3.58
N ALA A 651 0.50 31.70 4.72
CA ALA A 651 -0.85 31.60 5.25
C ALA A 651 -1.92 32.10 4.25
N TRP A 652 -1.59 33.09 3.41
CA TRP A 652 -2.49 33.61 2.38
C TRP A 652 -2.96 32.54 1.37
N ILE A 653 -2.16 31.49 1.16
CA ILE A 653 -2.53 30.37 0.27
C ILE A 653 -3.75 29.63 0.83
N PHE A 654 -3.88 29.57 2.14
CA PHE A 654 -4.97 28.88 2.83
C PHE A 654 -6.18 29.77 3.17
N ALA A 655 -6.05 31.07 2.93
CA ALA A 655 -7.17 32.01 3.12
C ALA A 655 -8.45 31.62 2.35
N PRO A 656 -8.40 31.13 1.08
CA PRO A 656 -9.59 30.65 0.39
C PRO A 656 -10.23 29.41 1.02
N LEU A 657 -9.48 28.64 1.83
CA LEU A 657 -9.96 27.49 2.58
C LEU A 657 -10.63 27.87 3.92
N GLY A 658 -10.58 29.16 4.28
CA GLY A 658 -11.19 29.70 5.48
C GLY A 658 -10.29 29.77 6.73
N TRP A 659 -9.02 29.35 6.64
CA TRP A 659 -8.09 29.31 7.77
C TRP A 659 -6.69 29.86 7.43
N GLY A 660 -6.67 31.05 6.83
CA GLY A 660 -5.42 31.75 6.43
C GLY A 660 -4.68 32.41 7.61
N ASN A 661 -4.64 31.78 8.78
CA ASN A 661 -3.84 32.22 9.91
C ASN A 661 -2.52 31.45 9.97
N TRP A 662 -1.52 32.05 10.62
CA TRP A 662 -0.18 31.43 10.69
C TRP A 662 -0.14 30.21 11.59
N GLN A 663 -0.97 30.16 12.66
CA GLN A 663 -1.02 29.04 13.59
C GLN A 663 -1.49 27.75 12.88
N ALA A 664 -2.62 27.79 12.19
CA ALA A 664 -3.14 26.68 11.41
C ALA A 664 -2.17 26.26 10.30
N THR A 665 -1.50 27.24 9.67
CA THR A 665 -0.49 26.99 8.64
C THR A 665 0.70 26.27 9.21
N VAL A 666 1.23 26.71 10.35
CA VAL A 666 2.34 26.06 11.06
C VAL A 666 1.95 24.65 11.49
N ALA A 667 0.76 24.48 12.08
CA ALA A 667 0.27 23.15 12.46
C ALA A 667 0.16 22.20 11.26
N SER A 668 -0.24 22.69 10.09
CA SER A 668 -0.25 21.88 8.86
C SER A 668 1.17 21.51 8.39
N ILE A 669 2.15 22.39 8.55
CA ILE A 669 3.55 22.12 8.20
C ILE A 669 4.18 21.11 9.18
N THR A 670 4.01 21.30 10.50
CA THR A 670 4.51 20.35 11.50
C THR A 670 3.86 18.99 11.33
N GLY A 671 2.58 18.94 10.93
CA GLY A 671 1.87 17.72 10.55
C GLY A 671 2.42 16.98 9.31
N LEU A 672 3.35 17.57 8.55
CA LEU A 672 4.11 16.83 7.52
C LEU A 672 5.27 16.05 8.14
N VAL A 673 5.77 16.44 9.28
CA VAL A 673 6.79 15.67 10.00
C VAL A 673 6.14 14.39 10.54
N ALA A 674 5.13 14.59 11.38
CA ALA A 674 4.29 13.52 11.92
C ALA A 674 2.87 14.08 12.14
N LYS A 675 1.83 13.32 11.81
CA LYS A 675 0.45 13.84 11.82
C LYS A 675 -0.08 14.11 13.23
N GLU A 676 0.41 13.42 14.22
CA GLU A 676 0.14 13.66 15.64
C GLU A 676 0.67 15.01 16.11
N ASN A 677 1.76 15.51 15.53
CA ASN A 677 2.31 16.83 15.88
C ASN A 677 1.35 18.00 15.59
N ILE A 678 0.29 17.79 14.81
CA ILE A 678 -0.75 18.80 14.62
C ILE A 678 -1.41 19.11 15.97
N VAL A 679 -1.74 18.09 16.77
CA VAL A 679 -2.39 18.26 18.09
C VAL A 679 -1.47 19.02 19.02
N GLY A 680 -0.24 18.56 19.21
CA GLY A 680 0.73 19.23 20.07
C GLY A 680 1.02 20.67 19.63
N THR A 681 1.17 20.90 18.31
CA THR A 681 1.38 22.28 17.79
C THR A 681 0.17 23.19 18.04
N LEU A 682 -1.04 22.70 17.80
CA LEU A 682 -2.25 23.48 18.10
C LEU A 682 -2.40 23.71 19.61
N GLY A 683 -2.08 22.68 20.43
CA GLY A 683 -2.05 22.82 21.88
C GLY A 683 -1.17 23.98 22.31
N VAL A 684 0.11 23.99 21.91
CA VAL A 684 1.07 25.04 22.27
C VAL A 684 0.67 26.42 21.70
N LEU A 685 0.22 26.48 20.44
CA LEU A 685 -0.09 27.76 19.77
C LEU A 685 -1.40 28.42 20.26
N TYR A 686 -2.29 27.64 20.87
CA TYR A 686 -3.57 28.12 21.39
C TYR A 686 -3.69 28.07 22.93
N SER A 687 -2.62 27.65 23.65
CA SER A 687 -2.61 27.61 25.12
C SER A 687 -2.39 28.97 25.79
N GLY A 688 -1.98 30.00 25.05
CA GLY A 688 -1.63 31.32 25.63
C GLY A 688 -2.82 32.28 25.90
N GLY A 689 -4.08 31.80 25.87
CA GLY A 689 -5.30 32.60 26.07
C GLY A 689 -5.99 32.31 27.41
N ALA A 690 -6.90 33.19 27.83
CA ALA A 690 -7.80 32.89 28.93
C ALA A 690 -8.85 31.87 28.47
N GLY A 691 -8.77 30.63 28.97
CA GLY A 691 -9.65 29.52 28.63
C GLY A 691 -8.90 28.28 28.15
N THR A 692 -9.64 27.24 27.81
CA THR A 692 -9.09 25.98 27.32
C THR A 692 -8.55 26.08 25.91
N VAL A 693 -7.64 25.19 25.51
CA VAL A 693 -7.17 25.06 24.11
C VAL A 693 -8.35 24.85 23.16
N TYR A 694 -9.40 24.17 23.59
CA TYR A 694 -10.63 23.95 22.82
C TYR A 694 -11.40 25.24 22.59
N ASP A 695 -11.53 26.10 23.59
CA ASP A 695 -12.19 27.42 23.47
C ASP A 695 -11.40 28.34 22.52
N ALA A 696 -10.08 28.33 22.61
CA ALA A 696 -9.23 29.10 21.70
C ALA A 696 -9.33 28.61 20.25
N ILE A 697 -9.41 27.30 20.02
CA ILE A 697 -9.65 26.72 18.69
C ILE A 697 -11.07 27.09 18.22
N ALA A 698 -12.08 26.99 19.08
CA ALA A 698 -13.47 27.37 18.75
C ALA A 698 -13.61 28.86 18.42
N ALA A 699 -12.80 29.73 19.04
CA ALA A 699 -12.73 31.14 18.69
C ALA A 699 -12.00 31.41 17.36
N ALA A 700 -10.98 30.61 17.02
CA ALA A 700 -10.20 30.76 15.78
C ALA A 700 -10.87 30.15 14.55
N PHE A 701 -11.66 29.10 14.73
CA PHE A 701 -12.34 28.38 13.66
C PHE A 701 -13.85 28.34 13.90
N ASN A 702 -14.59 28.46 12.84
CA ASN A 702 -16.02 28.06 12.86
C ASN A 702 -16.15 26.60 12.38
N GLY A 703 -17.33 25.98 12.56
CA GLY A 703 -17.51 24.58 12.18
C GLY A 703 -17.14 24.25 10.73
N ILE A 704 -17.38 25.18 9.79
CA ILE A 704 -17.08 24.99 8.35
C ILE A 704 -15.58 25.11 8.10
N THR A 705 -14.94 26.14 8.63
CA THR A 705 -13.51 26.38 8.44
C THR A 705 -12.67 25.30 9.14
N GLY A 706 -13.10 24.86 10.34
CA GLY A 706 -12.45 23.76 11.05
C GLY A 706 -12.63 22.42 10.32
N TYR A 707 -13.80 22.17 9.72
CA TYR A 707 -14.00 20.97 8.91
C TYR A 707 -13.18 21.02 7.61
N SER A 708 -13.05 22.19 6.98
CA SER A 708 -12.14 22.40 5.85
C SER A 708 -10.67 22.13 6.22
N PHE A 709 -10.23 22.60 7.39
CA PHE A 709 -8.90 22.35 7.93
C PHE A 709 -8.67 20.86 8.20
N LEU A 710 -9.65 20.19 8.82
CA LEU A 710 -9.62 18.75 9.04
C LEU A 710 -9.45 17.99 7.73
N VAL A 711 -10.29 18.25 6.73
CA VAL A 711 -10.28 17.52 5.46
C VAL A 711 -9.00 17.80 4.67
N PHE A 712 -8.48 19.03 4.70
CA PHE A 712 -7.20 19.32 4.08
C PHE A 712 -6.07 18.48 4.67
N ASN A 713 -5.93 18.47 6.00
CA ASN A 713 -4.89 17.71 6.69
C ASN A 713 -5.08 16.19 6.60
N LEU A 714 -6.31 15.74 6.37
CA LEU A 714 -6.64 14.37 6.11
C LEU A 714 -6.12 13.90 4.74
N LEU A 715 -6.37 14.68 3.68
CA LEU A 715 -6.14 14.30 2.30
C LEU A 715 -4.80 14.80 1.72
N CYS A 716 -4.16 15.80 2.34
CA CYS A 716 -2.86 16.32 1.86
C CYS A 716 -1.75 15.27 1.96
N ALA A 717 -0.57 15.64 1.50
CA ALA A 717 0.62 14.78 1.59
C ALA A 717 0.77 14.17 2.99
N PRO A 718 1.11 12.88 3.09
CA PRO A 718 1.28 12.21 4.38
C PRO A 718 2.56 12.68 5.09
N CYS A 719 2.84 12.11 6.27
CA CYS A 719 4.07 12.40 7.01
C CYS A 719 5.34 12.09 6.19
N PHE A 720 6.47 12.71 6.54
CA PHE A 720 7.73 12.53 5.82
C PHE A 720 8.19 11.08 5.72
N ALA A 721 7.92 10.27 6.74
CA ALA A 721 8.20 8.84 6.69
C ALA A 721 7.41 8.13 5.56
N ALA A 722 6.15 8.47 5.39
CA ALA A 722 5.33 7.94 4.31
C ALA A 722 5.74 8.53 2.95
N ILE A 723 6.14 9.81 2.87
CA ILE A 723 6.74 10.40 1.66
C ILE A 723 8.02 9.66 1.27
N GLY A 724 8.84 9.28 2.26
CA GLY A 724 10.02 8.43 2.05
C GLY A 724 9.65 7.05 1.47
N ALA A 725 8.56 6.46 1.93
CA ALA A 725 8.02 5.22 1.35
C ALA A 725 7.51 5.43 -0.09
N ILE A 726 6.77 6.52 -0.36
CA ILE A 726 6.35 6.89 -1.72
C ILE A 726 7.56 7.02 -2.65
N LYS A 727 8.60 7.75 -2.24
CA LYS A 727 9.83 7.93 -3.03
C LYS A 727 10.48 6.60 -3.38
N ARG A 728 10.50 5.67 -2.44
CA ARG A 728 11.09 4.35 -2.65
C ARG A 728 10.26 3.49 -3.59
N GLU A 729 8.95 3.42 -3.38
CA GLU A 729 8.08 2.54 -4.16
C GLU A 729 7.78 3.09 -5.57
N MET A 730 7.81 4.41 -5.75
CA MET A 730 7.73 5.05 -7.07
C MET A 730 9.01 4.89 -7.89
N ASN A 731 10.16 4.70 -7.23
CA ASN A 731 11.50 4.58 -7.84
C ASN A 731 11.80 5.66 -8.92
N SER A 732 11.19 6.83 -8.81
CA SER A 732 11.33 7.95 -9.73
C SER A 732 11.05 9.28 -9.02
N PRO A 733 11.98 10.25 -9.06
CA PRO A 733 11.75 11.57 -8.47
C PRO A 733 10.54 12.29 -9.09
N LYS A 734 10.36 12.16 -10.41
CA LYS A 734 9.24 12.75 -11.16
C LYS A 734 7.90 12.26 -10.63
N TRP A 735 7.75 10.96 -10.46
CA TRP A 735 6.51 10.36 -9.96
C TRP A 735 6.27 10.64 -8.48
N THR A 736 7.34 10.75 -7.70
CA THR A 736 7.26 11.13 -6.28
C THR A 736 6.69 12.54 -6.13
N TRP A 737 7.25 13.52 -6.83
CA TRP A 737 6.76 14.90 -6.78
C TRP A 737 5.34 15.03 -7.36
N PHE A 738 5.04 14.27 -8.41
CA PHE A 738 3.69 14.22 -8.97
C PHE A 738 2.68 13.68 -7.94
N ALA A 739 3.02 12.61 -7.22
CA ALA A 739 2.16 12.04 -6.18
C ALA A 739 1.88 13.05 -5.05
N ILE A 740 2.93 13.71 -4.53
CA ILE A 740 2.80 14.72 -3.47
C ILE A 740 1.97 15.90 -3.97
N GLY A 741 2.27 16.42 -5.16
CA GLY A 741 1.55 17.53 -5.75
C GLY A 741 0.08 17.21 -6.01
N TYR A 742 -0.22 15.99 -6.46
CA TYR A 742 -1.58 15.51 -6.65
C TYR A 742 -2.35 15.43 -5.32
N GLN A 743 -1.76 14.85 -4.29
CA GLN A 743 -2.38 14.74 -2.97
C GLN A 743 -2.68 16.11 -2.37
N CYS A 744 -1.71 17.03 -2.38
CA CYS A 744 -1.90 18.40 -1.89
C CYS A 744 -2.95 19.17 -2.72
N GLY A 745 -2.90 19.06 -4.05
CA GLY A 745 -3.84 19.73 -4.95
C GLY A 745 -5.26 19.21 -4.80
N PHE A 746 -5.42 17.88 -4.67
CA PHE A 746 -6.73 17.27 -4.43
C PHE A 746 -7.30 17.66 -3.06
N ALA A 747 -6.49 17.62 -2.00
CA ALA A 747 -6.86 18.07 -0.67
C ALA A 747 -7.30 19.53 -0.67
N TYR A 748 -6.54 20.38 -1.35
CA TYR A 748 -6.87 21.80 -1.49
C TYR A 748 -8.22 22.01 -2.21
N ALA A 749 -8.45 21.29 -3.30
CA ALA A 749 -9.68 21.34 -4.07
C ALA A 749 -10.91 20.95 -3.23
N VAL A 750 -10.81 19.86 -2.47
CA VAL A 750 -11.90 19.38 -1.62
C VAL A 750 -12.16 20.36 -0.45
N ALA A 751 -11.11 20.82 0.22
CA ALA A 751 -11.22 21.77 1.32
C ALA A 751 -11.79 23.11 0.86
N LEU A 752 -11.40 23.61 -0.32
CA LEU A 752 -11.97 24.80 -0.95
C LEU A 752 -13.48 24.65 -1.18
N MET A 753 -13.90 23.52 -1.74
CA MET A 753 -15.34 23.26 -1.95
C MET A 753 -16.10 23.25 -0.64
N ILE A 754 -15.58 22.61 0.41
CA ILE A 754 -16.20 22.55 1.73
C ILE A 754 -16.37 23.96 2.30
N ASN A 755 -15.32 24.77 2.32
CA ASN A 755 -15.37 26.12 2.86
C ASN A 755 -16.31 27.04 2.07
N GLN A 756 -16.19 27.08 0.75
CA GLN A 756 -16.94 28.01 -0.07
C GLN A 756 -18.41 27.63 -0.18
N PHE A 757 -18.75 26.35 -0.35
CA PHE A 757 -20.15 25.90 -0.34
C PHE A 757 -20.79 25.97 1.05
N GLY A 758 -20.04 25.62 2.11
CA GLY A 758 -20.50 25.82 3.48
C GLY A 758 -20.75 27.28 3.80
N GLY A 759 -19.85 28.17 3.34
CA GLY A 759 -19.99 29.62 3.48
C GLY A 759 -21.25 30.22 2.81
N LEU A 760 -21.73 29.58 1.71
CA LEU A 760 -23.01 29.97 1.09
C LEU A 760 -24.20 29.78 2.03
N PHE A 761 -24.20 28.71 2.84
CA PHE A 761 -25.27 28.44 3.80
C PHE A 761 -25.23 29.37 5.04
N THR A 762 -24.04 29.88 5.37
CA THR A 762 -23.83 30.77 6.54
C THR A 762 -23.76 32.24 6.16
N GLY A 763 -23.84 32.59 4.87
CA GLY A 763 -23.80 33.98 4.39
C GLY A 763 -22.39 34.62 4.36
N ASN A 764 -21.33 33.86 4.65
CA ASN A 764 -19.95 34.32 4.72
C ASN A 764 -19.12 33.93 3.47
N ALA A 765 -19.78 33.62 2.36
CA ALA A 765 -19.10 33.19 1.16
C ALA A 765 -18.45 34.33 0.38
N ASN A 766 -17.22 34.14 -0.07
CA ASN A 766 -16.59 35.05 -1.03
C ASN A 766 -17.02 34.66 -2.46
N ILE A 767 -17.61 35.58 -3.20
CA ILE A 767 -18.12 35.35 -4.57
C ILE A 767 -17.02 34.73 -5.47
N ILE A 768 -15.79 35.26 -5.41
CA ILE A 768 -14.64 34.75 -6.21
C ILE A 768 -14.31 33.30 -5.78
N GLY A 769 -14.33 33.04 -4.49
CA GLY A 769 -14.08 31.70 -3.94
C GLY A 769 -15.15 30.69 -4.35
N VAL A 770 -16.43 31.10 -4.34
CA VAL A 770 -17.55 30.25 -4.81
C VAL A 770 -17.41 29.93 -6.30
N ILE A 771 -17.08 30.91 -7.13
CA ILE A 771 -16.85 30.69 -8.57
C ILE A 771 -15.71 29.69 -8.76
N ALA A 772 -14.62 29.85 -8.03
CA ALA A 772 -13.49 28.90 -8.05
C ALA A 772 -13.92 27.49 -7.61
N ALA A 773 -14.70 27.35 -6.54
CA ALA A 773 -15.22 26.06 -6.06
C ALA A 773 -16.14 25.40 -7.10
N VAL A 774 -17.01 26.17 -7.77
CA VAL A 774 -17.87 25.67 -8.86
C VAL A 774 -17.05 25.19 -10.05
N ILE A 775 -15.99 25.94 -10.44
CA ILE A 775 -15.10 25.53 -11.53
C ILE A 775 -14.39 24.20 -11.16
N VAL A 776 -13.89 24.08 -9.93
CA VAL A 776 -13.24 22.87 -9.43
C VAL A 776 -14.23 21.69 -9.41
N LEU A 777 -15.43 21.89 -8.92
CA LEU A 777 -16.48 20.86 -8.92
C LEU A 777 -16.84 20.46 -10.35
N ALA A 778 -17.02 21.40 -11.25
CA ALA A 778 -17.29 21.14 -12.66
C ALA A 778 -16.14 20.37 -13.33
N ALA A 779 -14.89 20.69 -13.01
CA ALA A 779 -13.72 19.97 -13.50
C ALA A 779 -13.67 18.52 -12.99
N ILE A 780 -13.98 18.29 -11.70
CA ILE A 780 -14.06 16.96 -11.11
C ILE A 780 -15.19 16.16 -11.79
N ILE A 781 -16.40 16.74 -11.90
CA ILE A 781 -17.54 16.11 -12.57
C ILE A 781 -17.20 15.80 -14.04
N TYR A 782 -16.59 16.74 -14.75
CA TYR A 782 -16.14 16.52 -16.14
C TYR A 782 -15.18 15.35 -16.23
N MET A 783 -14.20 15.28 -15.34
CA MET A 783 -13.26 14.14 -15.29
C MET A 783 -13.94 12.81 -14.94
N LEU A 784 -14.97 12.83 -14.09
CA LEU A 784 -15.74 11.64 -13.73
C LEU A 784 -16.68 11.17 -14.86
N VAL A 785 -17.29 12.11 -15.62
CA VAL A 785 -18.26 11.79 -16.67
C VAL A 785 -17.59 11.59 -18.03
N ARG A 786 -16.44 12.24 -18.27
CA ARG A 786 -15.70 12.11 -19.53
C ARG A 786 -15.59 10.64 -19.94
N PRO A 787 -16.09 10.24 -21.13
CA PRO A 787 -15.95 8.86 -21.57
C PRO A 787 -14.45 8.53 -21.67
N TYR A 788 -14.09 7.43 -21.09
CA TYR A 788 -12.76 6.85 -21.28
C TYR A 788 -12.69 6.39 -22.74
N LYS A 789 -11.73 6.90 -23.48
CA LYS A 789 -11.39 6.35 -24.79
C LYS A 789 -10.45 5.17 -24.58
N GLU A 790 -10.98 4.05 -24.23
CA GLU A 790 -10.35 2.77 -24.52
C GLU A 790 -10.18 2.64 -26.03
N ALA A 791 -9.14 1.93 -26.47
CA ALA A 791 -9.03 1.51 -27.85
C ALA A 791 -10.14 0.47 -28.13
N THR A 792 -11.40 0.92 -28.11
CA THR A 792 -12.58 0.12 -28.42
C THR A 792 -12.75 -0.10 -29.93
N LYS A 793 -11.80 0.42 -30.71
CA LYS A 793 -11.75 0.29 -32.17
C LYS A 793 -10.31 0.08 -32.62
N LEU A 794 -10.14 -0.79 -33.60
CA LEU A 794 -8.87 -0.96 -34.28
C LEU A 794 -8.47 0.38 -34.96
N THR A 795 -7.36 0.96 -34.54
CA THR A 795 -6.83 2.21 -35.13
C THR A 795 -5.39 2.04 -35.55
N THR A 796 -5.03 2.52 -36.74
CA THR A 796 -3.66 2.51 -37.27
C THR A 796 -2.79 3.70 -36.84
N LYS A 797 -3.31 4.62 -36.03
CA LYS A 797 -2.57 5.79 -35.54
C LYS A 797 -2.38 5.73 -34.04
N VAL A 798 -1.19 5.32 -33.65
CA VAL A 798 -0.60 5.75 -32.37
C VAL A 798 0.15 7.03 -32.70
N GLU A 799 -0.43 8.19 -32.39
CA GLU A 799 0.34 9.43 -32.30
C GLU A 799 1.26 9.29 -31.09
N MET A 800 2.58 9.28 -31.35
CA MET A 800 3.62 9.30 -30.33
C MET A 800 3.60 10.59 -29.50
#